data_941e1c5fd7da07ee12812bf1a4ce2069
#
_entry.id   941e1c5fd7da07ee12812bf1a4ce2069
#
_cell.length_a   1.000
_cell.length_b   1.000
_cell.length_c   1.000
_cell.angle_alpha   90.00
_cell.angle_beta   90.00
_cell.angle_gamma   90.00
#
_symmetry.space_group_name_H-M   'P 1'
#
loop_
_entity.id
_entity.type
_entity.pdbx_description
1 polymer ?
#
loop_
_entity_poly.entity_id
_entity_poly.type
_entity_poly.pdbx_seq_one_letter_code
_entity_poly.pdbx_strand_id
1 'polypeptide(L)'
;MLTAARGLGIDVDTAQYLSSFIQSDRGLLRTLDQTMYGDEEEDIPASKQFRKEMEENYPELWKVAKGIEGLINGCGIHAGGVIFVDEPFTESTALMRAPDGTICTQFDLHNAEEVGLIKYDILSIEALDKIHNCLDLLCDYGYEERETSLKDTYEKIIGIYNLEREDPKMWKMCWDHKVQSLFQMDKQSGLGGIAVMKPTSVDDLSILNSAIRLMATEKGGEMPVNKLARFKAHPEDWDYELKKYGLGKEEKEILEPIVGLSYGLCIAQEQFMQLVQLPELGGFDLTWADKLRKSIAKKNPAEYEQLTEEFFKVTEEKGCNAALCRYVWNVLIAMSRGYGFNQSHTLSYSLIGLQELNLAFRYPIIFWNCACLISDSGGNEEEHDDEGTIGETSWEEFDDVSMGVFQEDNGGEGEDSEGSSDNSFKTLKKKKTRSINYGKIAVAIGKFTSEGIKINPPNINLSRYTFSPDIANNAIIYGLSGVVKVGEEIVDNIIENRPYTSIKDFLSKVKINKPQMVNLIKTGAFDSLYKDREEAMKVYIDLAAEKKKRVTLQNMKMLIDFNLIPMEYDFECKVYNFNKYLKKFKESQFYRLDSIAFRFYENNFDLDLLVPDGEEWLIKQTNWDKIYKKYMDKIRPYVKENNQYLLDSINNRLVEDLWNKYCVGNLSSWEMDSLSCYIHEHELKNLKNGAYDLVDYFKLPDEPIIDYEFTAKDTGKKIPMYKIVRIAGTVLDKDKNKKTVTILTTNGVVNVKIFGDAFTHYDRQISEPRMDGTKKVIERSWFSRGNKIIVSGIKKDGMFVCKKYKKTPWHLCELITDIYDDGFVEIQKERKGEENNGQEN
;
A
#
# COMPACT_ATOMS: atom_id res chain seq x y z
N MET A 1 -6.81 6.29 -19.61
CA MET A 1 -5.65 7.18 -19.43
C MET A 1 -4.32 6.45 -19.70
N LEU A 2 -3.95 5.41 -18.94
CA LEU A 2 -2.66 4.70 -19.10
C LEU A 2 -2.45 4.11 -20.50
N THR A 3 -3.48 3.46 -21.07
CA THR A 3 -3.43 2.90 -22.43
C THR A 3 -3.20 3.97 -23.50
N ALA A 4 -3.87 5.12 -23.38
CA ALA A 4 -3.68 6.26 -24.28
C ALA A 4 -2.27 6.84 -24.17
N ALA A 5 -1.77 7.01 -22.95
CA ALA A 5 -0.43 7.52 -22.70
C ALA A 5 0.66 6.58 -23.29
N ARG A 6 0.50 5.26 -23.12
CA ARG A 6 1.40 4.25 -23.72
C ARG A 6 1.41 4.35 -25.25
N GLY A 7 0.22 4.45 -25.88
CA GLY A 7 0.09 4.59 -27.33
C GLY A 7 0.74 5.85 -27.88
N LEU A 8 0.83 6.91 -27.09
CA LEU A 8 1.50 8.17 -27.43
C LEU A 8 2.97 8.22 -27.04
N GLY A 9 3.53 7.15 -26.50
CA GLY A 9 4.92 7.10 -26.05
C GLY A 9 5.23 7.94 -24.81
N ILE A 10 4.20 8.32 -24.03
CA ILE A 10 4.35 9.01 -22.75
C ILE A 10 4.84 7.98 -21.73
N ASP A 11 5.81 8.38 -20.96
CA ASP A 11 6.41 7.51 -19.97
C ASP A 11 5.45 7.10 -18.83
N VAL A 12 5.76 5.94 -18.22
CA VAL A 12 4.92 5.31 -17.20
C VAL A 12 4.72 6.20 -15.98
N ASP A 13 5.79 6.83 -15.47
CA ASP A 13 5.72 7.67 -14.27
C ASP A 13 4.81 8.88 -14.49
N THR A 14 4.94 9.51 -15.66
CA THR A 14 4.06 10.61 -16.08
C THR A 14 2.62 10.13 -16.26
N ALA A 15 2.41 8.98 -16.90
CA ALA A 15 1.08 8.40 -17.09
C ALA A 15 0.39 8.06 -15.78
N GLN A 16 1.10 7.45 -14.82
CA GLN A 16 0.60 7.19 -13.47
C GLN A 16 0.30 8.48 -12.70
N TYR A 17 1.18 9.47 -12.78
CA TYR A 17 0.92 10.79 -12.20
C TYR A 17 -0.37 11.40 -12.71
N LEU A 18 -0.58 11.45 -14.03
CA LEU A 18 -1.79 11.98 -14.63
C LEU A 18 -3.03 11.15 -14.27
N SER A 19 -2.90 9.83 -14.25
CA SER A 19 -3.99 8.92 -13.87
C SER A 19 -4.40 9.09 -12.40
N SER A 20 -3.47 9.46 -11.51
CA SER A 20 -3.75 9.62 -10.07
C SER A 20 -4.68 10.80 -9.72
N PHE A 21 -4.94 11.71 -10.68
CA PHE A 21 -5.94 12.77 -10.51
C PHE A 21 -7.38 12.26 -10.68
N ILE A 22 -7.56 11.13 -11.39
CA ILE A 22 -8.87 10.52 -11.59
C ILE A 22 -9.22 9.79 -10.30
N GLN A 23 -10.13 10.38 -9.52
CA GLN A 23 -10.54 9.84 -8.23
C GLN A 23 -11.70 8.87 -8.39
N SER A 24 -11.85 7.95 -7.43
CA SER A 24 -13.04 7.14 -7.31
C SER A 24 -13.92 7.66 -6.19
N ASP A 25 -15.22 7.67 -6.43
CA ASP A 25 -16.23 7.96 -5.44
C ASP A 25 -17.09 6.71 -5.26
N ARG A 26 -17.09 6.14 -4.06
CA ARG A 26 -17.88 4.94 -3.71
C ARG A 26 -17.67 3.75 -4.66
N GLY A 27 -16.44 3.49 -5.07
CA GLY A 27 -16.11 2.38 -5.96
C GLY A 27 -16.36 2.66 -7.45
N LEU A 28 -16.81 3.85 -7.81
CA LEU A 28 -16.95 4.27 -9.20
C LEU A 28 -15.88 5.29 -9.53
N LEU A 29 -15.08 5.02 -10.55
CA LEU A 29 -14.10 5.98 -11.07
C LEU A 29 -14.85 7.16 -11.68
N ARG A 30 -14.39 8.38 -11.36
CA ARG A 30 -14.87 9.59 -12.04
C ARG A 30 -14.55 9.50 -13.52
N THR A 31 -15.45 10.00 -14.33
CA THR A 31 -15.16 10.15 -15.76
C THR A 31 -14.05 11.19 -15.98
N LEU A 32 -13.44 11.18 -17.15
CA LEU A 32 -12.44 12.18 -17.51
C LEU A 32 -13.04 13.59 -17.51
N ASP A 33 -14.31 13.74 -17.95
CA ASP A 33 -15.01 15.03 -17.92
C ASP A 33 -15.29 15.50 -16.50
N GLN A 34 -15.77 14.63 -15.63
CA GLN A 34 -15.98 14.95 -14.21
C GLN A 34 -14.67 15.36 -13.53
N THR A 35 -13.55 14.69 -13.88
CA THR A 35 -12.23 15.08 -13.34
C THR A 35 -11.79 16.45 -13.90
N MET A 36 -12.04 16.73 -15.18
CA MET A 36 -11.60 17.92 -15.87
C MET A 36 -12.43 19.15 -15.51
N TYR A 37 -13.75 19.01 -15.50
CA TYR A 37 -14.71 20.12 -15.42
C TYR A 37 -15.52 20.12 -14.13
N GLY A 38 -15.51 19.02 -13.37
CA GLY A 38 -16.41 18.82 -12.24
C GLY A 38 -17.80 18.40 -12.67
N ASP A 39 -18.66 18.20 -11.70
CA ASP A 39 -20.09 17.88 -11.88
C ASP A 39 -20.85 18.53 -10.72
N GLU A 40 -21.68 19.54 -11.03
CA GLU A 40 -22.44 20.28 -10.02
C GLU A 40 -23.62 19.47 -9.46
N GLU A 41 -24.20 18.57 -10.27
CA GLU A 41 -25.32 17.73 -9.85
C GLU A 41 -24.86 16.66 -8.85
N GLU A 42 -23.66 16.10 -9.06
CA GLU A 42 -23.06 15.10 -8.19
C GLU A 42 -22.12 15.70 -7.11
N ASP A 43 -22.01 17.04 -7.05
CA ASP A 43 -21.11 17.78 -6.11
C ASP A 43 -19.62 17.38 -6.27
N ILE A 44 -19.21 17.09 -7.51
CA ILE A 44 -17.83 16.71 -7.84
C ILE A 44 -17.03 17.96 -8.23
N PRO A 45 -15.99 18.35 -7.48
CA PRO A 45 -15.15 19.47 -7.85
C PRO A 45 -14.20 19.14 -9.01
N ALA A 46 -14.00 20.07 -9.94
CA ALA A 46 -13.00 19.96 -10.98
C ALA A 46 -11.57 19.94 -10.41
N SER A 47 -10.68 19.13 -10.98
CA SER A 47 -9.25 19.18 -10.69
C SER A 47 -8.56 20.23 -11.54
N LYS A 48 -8.21 21.36 -10.92
CA LYS A 48 -7.51 22.48 -11.60
C LYS A 48 -6.14 22.04 -12.16
N GLN A 49 -5.44 21.17 -11.43
CA GLN A 49 -4.12 20.71 -11.86
C GLN A 49 -4.25 19.72 -13.03
N PHE A 50 -5.19 18.77 -12.97
CA PHE A 50 -5.45 17.85 -14.08
C PHE A 50 -5.81 18.62 -15.35
N ARG A 51 -6.69 19.62 -15.21
CA ARG A 51 -7.09 20.48 -16.33
C ARG A 51 -5.89 21.20 -16.94
N LYS A 52 -5.03 21.82 -16.11
CA LYS A 52 -3.82 22.49 -16.56
C LYS A 52 -2.89 21.53 -17.31
N GLU A 53 -2.65 20.35 -16.77
CA GLU A 53 -1.80 19.34 -17.42
C GLU A 53 -2.37 18.92 -18.80
N MET A 54 -3.66 18.67 -18.87
CA MET A 54 -4.29 18.22 -20.13
C MET A 54 -4.36 19.33 -21.17
N GLU A 55 -4.66 20.58 -20.79
CA GLU A 55 -4.79 21.69 -21.72
C GLU A 55 -3.41 22.22 -22.20
N GLU A 56 -2.41 22.32 -21.31
CA GLU A 56 -1.12 22.95 -21.60
C GLU A 56 -0.03 21.95 -22.04
N ASN A 57 0.07 20.78 -21.35
CA ASN A 57 1.18 19.85 -21.51
C ASN A 57 0.85 18.62 -22.35
N TYR A 58 -0.39 18.11 -22.27
CA TYR A 58 -0.78 16.83 -22.89
C TYR A 58 -2.11 16.88 -23.65
N PRO A 59 -2.35 17.86 -24.57
CA PRO A 59 -3.64 17.99 -25.27
C PRO A 59 -3.97 16.80 -26.18
N GLU A 60 -2.96 16.14 -26.77
CA GLU A 60 -3.17 14.93 -27.56
C GLU A 60 -3.58 13.75 -26.68
N LEU A 61 -3.00 13.61 -25.48
CA LEU A 61 -3.38 12.58 -24.53
C LEU A 61 -4.84 12.74 -24.12
N TRP A 62 -5.29 13.95 -23.83
CA TRP A 62 -6.69 14.25 -23.55
C TRP A 62 -7.61 13.75 -24.65
N LYS A 63 -7.31 14.12 -25.90
CA LYS A 63 -8.12 13.74 -27.06
C LYS A 63 -8.20 12.24 -27.26
N VAL A 64 -7.07 11.54 -27.17
CA VAL A 64 -7.01 10.07 -27.34
C VAL A 64 -7.69 9.37 -26.16
N ALA A 65 -7.42 9.80 -24.93
CA ALA A 65 -8.03 9.19 -23.74
C ALA A 65 -9.56 9.33 -23.74
N LYS A 66 -10.09 10.51 -24.11
CA LYS A 66 -11.54 10.71 -24.28
C LYS A 66 -12.14 9.83 -25.38
N GLY A 67 -11.40 9.62 -26.47
CA GLY A 67 -11.86 8.80 -27.58
C GLY A 67 -11.98 7.31 -27.25
N ILE A 68 -11.22 6.83 -26.25
CA ILE A 68 -11.25 5.41 -25.83
C ILE A 68 -11.90 5.20 -24.44
N GLU A 69 -12.36 6.25 -23.79
CA GLU A 69 -13.09 6.15 -22.52
C GLU A 69 -14.35 5.32 -22.68
N GLY A 70 -14.60 4.40 -21.78
CA GLY A 70 -15.76 3.49 -21.84
C GLY A 70 -15.57 2.26 -22.73
N LEU A 71 -14.48 2.15 -23.50
CA LEU A 71 -14.19 0.94 -24.27
C LEU A 71 -13.63 -0.15 -23.38
N ILE A 72 -13.99 -1.40 -23.68
CA ILE A 72 -13.46 -2.58 -23.00
C ILE A 72 -11.97 -2.68 -23.27
N ASN A 73 -11.15 -2.66 -22.21
CA ASN A 73 -9.69 -2.76 -22.29
C ASN A 73 -9.18 -4.20 -22.09
N GLY A 74 -9.91 -5.01 -21.32
CA GLY A 74 -9.54 -6.40 -21.04
C GLY A 74 -10.62 -7.13 -20.24
N CYS A 75 -10.38 -8.41 -20.01
CA CYS A 75 -11.22 -9.26 -19.17
C CYS A 75 -10.38 -9.76 -17.99
N GLY A 76 -10.99 -9.78 -16.79
CA GLY A 76 -10.43 -10.38 -15.59
C GLY A 76 -11.33 -11.49 -15.07
N ILE A 77 -10.80 -12.33 -14.18
CA ILE A 77 -11.58 -13.33 -13.47
C ILE A 77 -12.13 -12.70 -12.19
N HIS A 78 -13.37 -13.01 -11.83
CA HIS A 78 -13.90 -12.63 -10.52
C HIS A 78 -13.19 -13.43 -9.43
N ALA A 79 -12.67 -12.76 -8.41
CA ALA A 79 -11.81 -13.37 -7.40
C ALA A 79 -12.48 -14.47 -6.57
N GLY A 80 -13.78 -14.38 -6.31
CA GLY A 80 -14.53 -15.31 -5.48
C GLY A 80 -15.82 -15.86 -6.10
N GLY A 81 -16.22 -15.38 -7.30
CA GLY A 81 -17.45 -15.80 -7.94
C GLY A 81 -17.33 -17.16 -8.63
N VAL A 82 -18.10 -18.14 -8.16
CA VAL A 82 -18.15 -19.50 -8.72
C VAL A 82 -19.55 -19.77 -9.24
N ILE A 83 -19.63 -20.24 -10.49
CA ILE A 83 -20.90 -20.64 -11.10
C ILE A 83 -21.10 -22.15 -10.91
N PHE A 84 -22.28 -22.52 -10.46
CA PHE A 84 -22.70 -23.90 -10.28
C PHE A 84 -23.76 -24.25 -11.31
N VAL A 85 -23.60 -25.42 -11.93
CA VAL A 85 -24.57 -26.03 -12.86
C VAL A 85 -24.65 -27.51 -12.52
N ASP A 86 -25.79 -28.12 -12.80
CA ASP A 86 -26.10 -29.54 -12.58
C ASP A 86 -25.85 -30.41 -13.82
N GLU A 87 -25.43 -29.80 -14.92
CA GLU A 87 -25.07 -30.42 -16.18
C GLU A 87 -23.65 -30.01 -16.65
N PRO A 88 -23.09 -30.63 -17.68
CA PRO A 88 -21.76 -30.23 -18.18
C PRO A 88 -21.75 -28.74 -18.61
N PHE A 89 -20.79 -27.97 -18.16
CA PHE A 89 -20.66 -26.53 -18.45
C PHE A 89 -20.76 -26.19 -19.93
N THR A 90 -20.24 -27.05 -20.80
CA THR A 90 -20.26 -26.86 -22.27
C THR A 90 -21.68 -26.92 -22.86
N GLU A 91 -22.68 -27.45 -22.14
CA GLU A 91 -24.06 -27.45 -22.53
C GLU A 91 -24.83 -26.21 -22.08
N SER A 92 -24.34 -25.58 -20.98
CA SER A 92 -25.01 -24.43 -20.36
C SER A 92 -24.37 -23.10 -20.76
N THR A 93 -23.05 -23.05 -21.04
CA THR A 93 -22.33 -21.79 -21.26
C THR A 93 -21.08 -21.98 -22.11
N ALA A 94 -20.69 -20.90 -22.81
CA ALA A 94 -19.39 -20.82 -23.47
C ALA A 94 -18.27 -20.61 -22.44
N LEU A 95 -17.17 -21.35 -22.58
CA LEU A 95 -15.98 -21.29 -21.72
C LEU A 95 -14.82 -20.59 -22.42
N MET A 96 -13.94 -20.00 -21.62
CA MET A 96 -12.68 -19.43 -22.08
C MET A 96 -11.56 -19.74 -21.08
N ARG A 97 -10.30 -19.54 -21.51
CA ARG A 97 -9.16 -19.53 -20.61
C ARG A 97 -8.84 -18.09 -20.27
N ALA A 98 -8.75 -17.82 -18.99
CA ALA A 98 -8.22 -16.57 -18.49
C ALA A 98 -6.70 -16.47 -18.70
N PRO A 99 -6.09 -15.27 -18.52
CA PRO A 99 -4.64 -15.09 -18.71
C PRO A 99 -3.76 -16.00 -17.86
N ASP A 100 -4.23 -16.40 -16.67
CA ASP A 100 -3.52 -17.34 -15.78
C ASP A 100 -3.77 -18.84 -16.13
N GLY A 101 -4.53 -19.11 -17.21
CA GLY A 101 -4.90 -20.44 -17.65
C GLY A 101 -6.14 -21.06 -16.99
N THR A 102 -6.74 -20.39 -16.02
CA THR A 102 -7.98 -20.84 -15.35
C THR A 102 -9.13 -20.87 -16.36
N ILE A 103 -9.95 -21.92 -16.30
CA ILE A 103 -11.17 -22.03 -17.12
C ILE A 103 -12.28 -21.24 -16.44
N CYS A 104 -12.90 -20.32 -17.17
CA CYS A 104 -14.01 -19.51 -16.72
C CYS A 104 -15.08 -19.37 -17.80
N THR A 105 -16.30 -18.94 -17.42
CA THR A 105 -17.35 -18.60 -18.39
C THR A 105 -16.97 -17.33 -19.17
N GLN A 106 -17.43 -17.23 -20.42
CA GLN A 106 -17.31 -16.02 -21.23
C GLN A 106 -18.30 -14.93 -20.82
N PHE A 107 -19.38 -15.30 -20.12
CA PHE A 107 -20.36 -14.35 -19.63
C PHE A 107 -19.78 -13.55 -18.45
N ASP A 108 -20.06 -12.25 -18.44
CA ASP A 108 -19.89 -11.44 -17.26
C ASP A 108 -21.01 -11.75 -16.22
N LEU A 109 -20.95 -11.10 -15.05
CA LEU A 109 -21.90 -11.35 -13.97
C LEU A 109 -23.35 -11.16 -14.42
N HIS A 110 -23.66 -10.06 -15.13
CA HIS A 110 -25.02 -9.72 -15.53
C HIS A 110 -25.56 -10.69 -16.57
N ASN A 111 -24.76 -10.98 -17.58
CA ASN A 111 -25.14 -11.93 -18.63
C ASN A 111 -25.30 -13.36 -18.08
N ALA A 112 -24.46 -13.76 -17.10
CA ALA A 112 -24.59 -15.05 -16.44
C ALA A 112 -25.91 -15.17 -15.66
N GLU A 113 -26.31 -14.13 -14.93
CA GLU A 113 -27.60 -14.07 -14.24
C GLU A 113 -28.81 -14.06 -15.23
N GLU A 114 -28.69 -13.32 -16.35
CA GLU A 114 -29.74 -13.23 -17.36
C GLU A 114 -30.02 -14.57 -18.06
N VAL A 115 -28.99 -15.39 -18.27
CA VAL A 115 -29.16 -16.74 -18.85
C VAL A 115 -29.53 -17.80 -17.79
N GLY A 116 -29.71 -17.38 -16.52
CA GLY A 116 -30.19 -18.25 -15.45
C GLY A 116 -29.10 -19.01 -14.70
N LEU A 117 -27.85 -18.69 -14.89
CA LEU A 117 -26.75 -19.31 -14.15
C LEU A 117 -26.71 -18.79 -12.70
N ILE A 118 -26.44 -19.68 -11.76
CA ILE A 118 -26.38 -19.35 -10.34
C ILE A 118 -24.94 -19.12 -9.94
N LYS A 119 -24.63 -17.90 -9.48
CA LYS A 119 -23.32 -17.52 -8.95
C LYS A 119 -23.30 -17.58 -7.42
N TYR A 120 -22.27 -18.21 -6.88
CA TYR A 120 -21.95 -18.13 -5.47
C TYR A 120 -20.63 -17.38 -5.28
N ASP A 121 -20.61 -16.44 -4.34
CA ASP A 121 -19.41 -15.72 -3.96
C ASP A 121 -18.73 -16.44 -2.78
N ILE A 122 -17.59 -17.07 -3.05
CA ILE A 122 -16.81 -17.77 -2.04
C ILE A 122 -15.55 -16.93 -1.80
N LEU A 123 -15.61 -16.07 -0.77
CA LEU A 123 -14.53 -15.16 -0.42
C LEU A 123 -13.76 -15.70 0.78
N SER A 124 -12.43 -15.66 0.69
CA SER A 124 -11.57 -15.85 1.87
C SER A 124 -11.63 -14.62 2.76
N ILE A 125 -11.69 -14.80 4.07
CA ILE A 125 -11.78 -13.73 5.06
C ILE A 125 -10.47 -13.69 5.86
N GLU A 126 -9.66 -12.61 5.71
CA GLU A 126 -8.39 -12.40 6.43
C GLU A 126 -8.57 -12.49 7.97
N ALA A 127 -9.70 -12.05 8.49
CA ALA A 127 -10.03 -12.17 9.91
C ALA A 127 -9.99 -13.61 10.41
N LEU A 128 -10.46 -14.58 9.62
CA LEU A 128 -10.42 -16.00 9.98
C LEU A 128 -9.00 -16.57 9.98
N ASP A 129 -8.11 -16.05 9.11
CA ASP A 129 -6.69 -16.40 9.13
C ASP A 129 -6.02 -15.90 10.43
N LYS A 130 -6.34 -14.67 10.88
CA LYS A 130 -5.89 -14.14 12.19
C LYS A 130 -6.39 -14.96 13.36
N ILE A 131 -7.66 -15.34 13.33
CA ILE A 131 -8.26 -16.23 14.36
C ILE A 131 -7.54 -17.58 14.38
N HIS A 132 -7.33 -18.21 13.22
CA HIS A 132 -6.59 -19.47 13.09
C HIS A 132 -5.18 -19.36 13.68
N ASN A 133 -4.40 -18.35 13.26
CA ASN A 133 -3.06 -18.13 13.78
C ASN A 133 -3.05 -17.93 15.31
N CYS A 134 -4.07 -17.24 15.86
CA CYS A 134 -4.19 -17.06 17.31
C CYS A 134 -4.48 -18.38 18.04
N LEU A 135 -5.38 -19.19 17.50
CA LEU A 135 -5.70 -20.53 18.07
C LEU A 135 -4.46 -21.43 18.06
N ASP A 136 -3.71 -21.45 16.98
CA ASP A 136 -2.47 -22.21 16.86
C ASP A 136 -1.44 -21.76 17.92
N LEU A 137 -1.24 -20.45 18.08
CA LEU A 137 -0.35 -19.93 19.12
C LEU A 137 -0.81 -20.31 20.53
N LEU A 138 -2.12 -20.22 20.84
CA LEU A 138 -2.65 -20.60 22.14
C LEU A 138 -2.41 -22.09 22.45
N CYS A 139 -2.61 -22.98 21.48
CA CYS A 139 -2.34 -24.40 21.61
C CYS A 139 -0.83 -24.67 21.73
N ASP A 140 0.00 -24.08 20.90
CA ASP A 140 1.47 -24.26 20.89
C ASP A 140 2.14 -23.82 22.21
N TYR A 141 1.55 -22.80 22.87
CA TYR A 141 2.05 -22.30 24.16
C TYR A 141 1.33 -22.90 25.38
N GLY A 142 0.43 -23.90 25.18
CA GLY A 142 -0.22 -24.65 26.23
C GLY A 142 -1.31 -23.91 27.01
N TYR A 143 -1.87 -22.83 26.44
CA TYR A 143 -3.03 -22.13 26.99
C TYR A 143 -4.33 -22.87 26.70
N GLU A 144 -4.38 -23.57 25.56
CA GLU A 144 -5.50 -24.42 25.16
C GLU A 144 -4.99 -25.76 24.63
N GLU A 145 -5.85 -26.77 24.67
CA GLU A 145 -5.59 -28.07 24.07
C GLU A 145 -6.14 -28.15 22.66
N ARG A 146 -5.31 -28.61 21.72
CA ARG A 146 -5.72 -28.85 20.34
C ARG A 146 -6.62 -30.08 20.27
N GLU A 147 -7.80 -29.93 19.70
CA GLU A 147 -8.73 -31.01 19.42
C GLU A 147 -8.33 -31.78 18.14
N THR A 148 -9.12 -32.80 17.78
CA THR A 148 -8.86 -33.67 16.63
C THR A 148 -8.89 -32.92 15.28
N SER A 149 -9.63 -31.81 15.20
CA SER A 149 -9.68 -30.96 14.02
C SER A 149 -9.58 -29.49 14.40
N LEU A 150 -9.20 -28.65 13.42
CA LEU A 150 -9.24 -27.19 13.57
C LEU A 150 -10.65 -26.70 13.90
N LYS A 151 -11.69 -27.31 13.28
CA LYS A 151 -13.08 -26.99 13.55
C LYS A 151 -13.46 -27.24 15.01
N ASP A 152 -13.08 -28.39 15.53
CA ASP A 152 -13.42 -28.76 16.93
C ASP A 152 -12.68 -27.85 17.92
N THR A 153 -11.42 -27.53 17.65
CA THR A 153 -10.63 -26.55 18.43
C THR A 153 -11.28 -25.17 18.42
N TYR A 154 -11.71 -24.70 17.24
CA TYR A 154 -12.41 -23.42 17.06
C TYR A 154 -13.74 -23.40 17.82
N GLU A 155 -14.58 -24.44 17.66
CA GLU A 155 -15.89 -24.52 18.33
C GLU A 155 -15.74 -24.55 19.86
N LYS A 156 -14.72 -25.27 20.38
CA LYS A 156 -14.45 -25.35 21.82
C LYS A 156 -14.04 -23.98 22.39
N ILE A 157 -13.15 -23.25 21.72
CA ILE A 157 -12.53 -22.03 22.28
C ILE A 157 -13.41 -20.80 22.03
N ILE A 158 -13.87 -20.61 20.80
CA ILE A 158 -14.59 -19.40 20.34
C ILE A 158 -15.83 -19.72 19.51
N GLY A 159 -16.39 -20.93 19.60
CA GLY A 159 -17.68 -21.23 19.01
C GLY A 159 -18.76 -20.26 19.50
N ILE A 160 -19.78 -20.01 18.68
CA ILE A 160 -20.78 -18.94 18.89
C ILE A 160 -21.44 -19.02 20.31
N TYR A 161 -21.61 -20.20 20.85
CA TYR A 161 -22.20 -20.40 22.17
C TYR A 161 -21.21 -20.28 23.34
N ASN A 162 -19.92 -20.19 23.06
CA ASN A 162 -18.84 -20.10 24.06
C ASN A 162 -18.23 -18.69 24.17
N LEU A 163 -18.86 -17.71 23.54
CA LEU A 163 -18.37 -16.32 23.55
C LEU A 163 -18.82 -15.58 24.81
N GLU A 164 -17.90 -14.81 25.40
CA GLU A 164 -18.24 -13.73 26.31
C GLU A 164 -18.91 -12.59 25.52
N ARG A 165 -20.05 -12.12 25.98
CA ARG A 165 -20.89 -11.16 25.24
C ARG A 165 -21.15 -9.86 26.00
N GLU A 166 -21.04 -9.88 27.32
CA GLU A 166 -21.57 -8.81 28.17
C GLU A 166 -20.52 -8.10 29.03
N ASP A 167 -19.28 -8.64 29.14
CA ASP A 167 -18.27 -8.06 30.03
C ASP A 167 -17.93 -6.62 29.61
N PRO A 168 -18.20 -5.62 30.49
CA PRO A 168 -17.95 -4.21 30.17
C PRO A 168 -16.47 -3.89 29.94
N LYS A 169 -15.53 -4.69 30.49
CA LYS A 169 -14.08 -4.50 30.26
C LYS A 169 -13.69 -4.90 28.85
N MET A 170 -14.30 -5.98 28.32
CA MET A 170 -14.10 -6.39 26.93
C MET A 170 -14.57 -5.29 25.97
N TRP A 171 -15.80 -4.77 26.17
CA TRP A 171 -16.32 -3.69 25.36
C TRP A 171 -15.50 -2.40 25.50
N LYS A 172 -14.98 -2.14 26.72
CA LYS A 172 -14.08 -1.01 26.92
C LYS A 172 -12.78 -1.13 26.11
N MET A 173 -12.23 -2.35 25.95
CA MET A 173 -11.07 -2.57 25.09
C MET A 173 -11.40 -2.22 23.62
N CYS A 174 -12.62 -2.52 23.17
CA CYS A 174 -13.10 -2.12 21.84
C CYS A 174 -13.15 -0.59 21.72
N TRP A 175 -13.74 0.13 22.70
CA TRP A 175 -13.86 1.58 22.67
C TRP A 175 -12.51 2.31 22.72
N ASP A 176 -11.58 1.77 23.50
CA ASP A 176 -10.22 2.29 23.66
C ASP A 176 -9.31 1.91 22.46
N HIS A 177 -9.85 1.24 21.43
CA HIS A 177 -9.13 0.77 20.24
C HIS A 177 -7.90 -0.11 20.57
N LYS A 178 -7.95 -0.88 21.66
CA LYS A 178 -6.85 -1.74 22.10
C LYS A 178 -6.75 -3.04 21.34
N VAL A 179 -7.81 -3.44 20.63
CA VAL A 179 -7.82 -4.64 19.80
C VAL A 179 -7.38 -4.30 18.40
N GLN A 180 -6.25 -4.85 17.98
CA GLN A 180 -5.72 -4.63 16.64
C GLN A 180 -6.61 -5.32 15.60
N SER A 181 -6.86 -4.63 14.47
CA SER A 181 -7.47 -5.22 13.28
C SER A 181 -8.86 -5.83 13.51
N LEU A 182 -9.70 -5.19 14.32
CA LEU A 182 -11.08 -5.65 14.58
C LEU A 182 -11.86 -5.65 13.27
N PHE A 183 -12.41 -6.81 12.90
CA PHE A 183 -13.01 -7.05 11.59
C PHE A 183 -14.11 -6.04 11.26
N GLN A 184 -14.07 -5.47 10.05
CA GLN A 184 -14.94 -4.40 9.55
C GLN A 184 -14.85 -3.05 10.30
N MET A 185 -14.13 -3.00 11.42
CA MET A 185 -14.01 -1.82 12.28
C MET A 185 -12.59 -1.23 12.33
N ASP A 186 -11.64 -1.82 11.61
CA ASP A 186 -10.23 -1.44 11.55
C ASP A 186 -9.96 -0.17 10.71
N LYS A 187 -10.90 0.21 9.84
CA LYS A 187 -10.81 1.43 9.01
C LYS A 187 -11.31 2.66 9.77
N GLN A 188 -10.92 3.86 9.32
CA GLN A 188 -11.24 5.13 9.97
C GLN A 188 -12.73 5.33 10.28
N SER A 189 -13.63 4.93 9.37
CA SER A 189 -15.08 5.02 9.61
C SER A 189 -15.54 4.12 10.74
N GLY A 190 -14.98 2.90 10.83
CA GLY A 190 -15.26 1.96 11.92
C GLY A 190 -14.73 2.45 13.26
N LEU A 191 -13.45 2.87 13.31
CA LEU A 191 -12.83 3.41 14.50
C LEU A 191 -13.57 4.65 15.03
N GLY A 192 -13.90 5.59 14.13
CA GLY A 192 -14.69 6.77 14.49
C GLY A 192 -16.10 6.39 14.98
N GLY A 193 -16.74 5.43 14.33
CA GLY A 193 -18.05 4.91 14.73
C GLY A 193 -18.05 4.28 16.13
N ILE A 194 -17.05 3.43 16.43
CA ILE A 194 -16.87 2.82 17.76
C ILE A 194 -16.70 3.92 18.83
N ALA A 195 -15.85 4.90 18.56
CA ALA A 195 -15.57 5.99 19.52
C ALA A 195 -16.83 6.79 19.87
N VAL A 196 -17.73 7.01 18.89
CA VAL A 196 -18.96 7.80 19.07
C VAL A 196 -20.08 6.93 19.67
N MET A 197 -20.34 5.74 19.09
CA MET A 197 -21.48 4.89 19.48
C MET A 197 -21.23 4.07 20.74
N LYS A 198 -19.99 3.67 21.00
CA LYS A 198 -19.57 2.82 22.12
C LYS A 198 -20.44 1.54 22.23
N PRO A 199 -20.30 0.59 21.31
CA PRO A 199 -21.10 -0.63 21.29
C PRO A 199 -20.92 -1.43 22.59
N THR A 200 -22.02 -2.04 23.09
CA THR A 200 -22.06 -2.83 24.33
C THR A 200 -22.58 -4.26 24.07
N SER A 201 -22.91 -4.59 22.83
CA SER A 201 -23.40 -5.88 22.41
C SER A 201 -23.01 -6.18 20.96
N VAL A 202 -23.15 -7.43 20.53
CA VAL A 202 -22.94 -7.79 19.11
C VAL A 202 -23.99 -7.14 18.22
N ASP A 203 -25.20 -6.92 18.72
CA ASP A 203 -26.25 -6.22 17.99
C ASP A 203 -25.86 -4.76 17.74
N ASP A 204 -25.33 -4.07 18.75
CA ASP A 204 -24.77 -2.73 18.60
C ASP A 204 -23.65 -2.68 17.54
N LEU A 205 -22.77 -3.68 17.56
CA LEU A 205 -21.68 -3.77 16.59
C LEU A 205 -22.23 -3.99 15.16
N SER A 206 -23.27 -4.81 15.00
CA SER A 206 -23.96 -5.05 13.73
C SER A 206 -24.65 -3.79 13.22
N ILE A 207 -25.36 -3.09 14.11
CA ILE A 207 -26.03 -1.81 13.81
C ILE A 207 -25.00 -0.77 13.38
N LEU A 208 -23.90 -0.65 14.12
CA LEU A 208 -22.81 0.25 13.77
C LEU A 208 -22.21 -0.06 12.42
N ASN A 209 -21.95 -1.35 12.12
CA ASN A 209 -21.40 -1.79 10.84
C ASN A 209 -22.30 -1.37 9.65
N SER A 210 -23.61 -1.36 9.84
CA SER A 210 -24.55 -0.80 8.85
C SER A 210 -24.49 0.73 8.80
N ALA A 211 -24.57 1.39 9.97
CA ALA A 211 -24.71 2.85 10.06
C ALA A 211 -23.51 3.63 9.52
N ILE A 212 -22.26 3.15 9.68
CA ILE A 212 -21.04 3.81 9.17
C ILE A 212 -20.98 3.90 7.63
N ARG A 213 -21.85 3.20 6.92
CA ARG A 213 -21.92 3.17 5.46
C ARG A 213 -23.03 4.08 4.90
N LEU A 214 -23.91 4.56 5.76
CA LEU A 214 -25.02 5.45 5.39
C LEU A 214 -24.54 6.90 5.28
N MET A 215 -25.31 7.70 4.53
CA MET A 215 -25.02 9.13 4.33
C MET A 215 -26.08 10.00 4.98
N ALA A 216 -25.72 11.24 5.30
CA ALA A 216 -26.70 12.24 5.71
C ALA A 216 -27.72 12.47 4.58
N THR A 217 -29.01 12.61 4.97
CA THR A 217 -30.11 12.82 4.02
C THR A 217 -30.09 14.19 3.35
N GLU A 218 -29.44 15.17 3.99
CA GLU A 218 -29.32 16.54 3.50
C GLU A 218 -27.85 16.97 3.51
N LYS A 219 -27.45 17.87 2.61
CA LYS A 219 -26.11 18.47 2.57
C LYS A 219 -25.82 19.23 3.87
N GLY A 220 -24.81 18.76 4.62
CA GLY A 220 -24.47 19.31 5.93
C GLY A 220 -25.37 18.86 7.08
N GLY A 221 -26.24 17.86 6.85
CA GLY A 221 -27.06 17.22 7.88
C GLY A 221 -26.27 16.33 8.83
N GLU A 222 -26.91 15.90 9.91
CA GLU A 222 -26.32 14.98 10.90
C GLU A 222 -26.05 13.61 10.27
N MET A 223 -24.84 13.09 10.42
CA MET A 223 -24.49 11.75 9.93
C MET A 223 -25.28 10.68 10.70
N PRO A 224 -25.77 9.62 10.03
CA PRO A 224 -26.55 8.56 10.66
C PRO A 224 -25.87 7.92 11.88
N VAL A 225 -24.56 7.73 11.85
CA VAL A 225 -23.80 7.19 12.98
C VAL A 225 -23.84 8.11 14.21
N ASN A 226 -23.81 9.42 14.04
CA ASN A 226 -23.91 10.38 15.14
C ASN A 226 -25.33 10.42 15.70
N LYS A 227 -26.33 10.40 14.81
CA LYS A 227 -27.76 10.31 15.19
C LYS A 227 -28.05 9.02 15.97
N LEU A 228 -27.49 7.90 15.51
CA LEU A 228 -27.58 6.59 16.17
C LEU A 228 -27.00 6.65 17.61
N ALA A 229 -25.79 7.20 17.75
CA ALA A 229 -25.15 7.35 19.04
C ALA A 229 -25.93 8.26 19.99
N ARG A 230 -26.49 9.35 19.48
CA ARG A 230 -27.34 10.27 20.23
C ARG A 230 -28.62 9.60 20.69
N PHE A 231 -29.33 8.89 19.84
CA PHE A 231 -30.58 8.19 20.19
C PHE A 231 -30.34 7.01 21.15
N LYS A 232 -29.18 6.35 21.05
CA LYS A 232 -28.76 5.34 22.04
C LYS A 232 -28.52 5.95 23.43
N ALA A 233 -27.84 7.09 23.48
CA ALA A 233 -27.52 7.77 24.72
C ALA A 233 -28.75 8.50 25.34
N HIS A 234 -29.63 9.00 24.48
CA HIS A 234 -30.81 9.82 24.81
C HIS A 234 -32.03 9.31 24.03
N PRO A 235 -32.68 8.19 24.45
CA PRO A 235 -33.84 7.63 23.77
C PRO A 235 -35.01 8.62 23.59
N GLU A 236 -35.12 9.59 24.47
CA GLU A 236 -36.09 10.68 24.38
C GLU A 236 -35.93 11.57 23.15
N ASP A 237 -34.75 11.63 22.56
CA ASP A 237 -34.47 12.42 21.35
C ASP A 237 -35.23 11.86 20.12
N TRP A 238 -35.51 10.56 20.07
CA TRP A 238 -36.39 10.03 19.06
C TRP A 238 -37.84 10.55 19.22
N ASP A 239 -38.34 10.65 20.45
CA ASP A 239 -39.66 11.23 20.71
C ASP A 239 -39.70 12.72 20.31
N TYR A 240 -38.66 13.48 20.54
CA TYR A 240 -38.55 14.88 20.10
C TYR A 240 -38.51 14.96 18.57
N GLU A 241 -37.84 14.04 17.88
CA GLU A 241 -37.81 13.98 16.41
C GLU A 241 -39.22 13.69 15.87
N LEU A 242 -39.90 12.67 16.38
CA LEU A 242 -41.27 12.34 15.96
C LEU A 242 -42.20 13.54 16.12
N LYS A 243 -42.15 14.27 17.24
CA LYS A 243 -42.94 15.46 17.46
C LYS A 243 -42.71 16.54 16.41
N LYS A 244 -41.48 16.71 15.87
CA LYS A 244 -41.21 17.70 14.80
C LYS A 244 -41.98 17.40 13.53
N TYR A 245 -42.31 16.14 13.29
CA TYR A 245 -43.09 15.68 12.15
C TYR A 245 -44.60 15.55 12.45
N GLY A 246 -45.03 15.98 13.68
CA GLY A 246 -46.41 15.90 14.09
C GLY A 246 -46.86 14.48 14.49
N LEU A 247 -45.91 13.65 14.88
CA LEU A 247 -46.12 12.24 15.25
C LEU A 247 -46.05 12.11 16.79
N GLY A 248 -46.71 11.09 17.34
CA GLY A 248 -46.81 10.83 18.77
C GLY A 248 -46.42 9.42 19.15
N LYS A 249 -47.01 9.00 20.29
CA LYS A 249 -46.73 7.70 20.86
C LYS A 249 -47.31 6.57 20.02
N GLU A 250 -48.49 6.77 19.44
CA GLU A 250 -49.16 5.75 18.61
C GLU A 250 -48.32 5.41 17.40
N GLU A 251 -47.78 6.41 16.70
CA GLU A 251 -46.90 6.17 15.52
C GLU A 251 -45.54 5.55 15.92
N LYS A 252 -45.00 5.92 17.10
CA LYS A 252 -43.83 5.25 17.62
C LYS A 252 -44.05 3.77 17.85
N GLU A 253 -45.22 3.38 18.48
CA GLU A 253 -45.56 1.99 18.73
C GLU A 253 -45.71 1.16 17.42
N ILE A 254 -46.06 1.82 16.29
CA ILE A 254 -46.08 1.18 14.96
C ILE A 254 -44.65 0.92 14.45
N LEU A 255 -43.74 1.86 14.67
CA LEU A 255 -42.37 1.81 14.13
C LEU A 255 -41.42 0.96 14.99
N GLU A 256 -41.64 0.93 16.32
CA GLU A 256 -40.75 0.31 17.31
C GLU A 256 -40.46 -1.18 17.06
N PRO A 257 -41.39 -2.04 16.61
CA PRO A 257 -41.10 -3.44 16.30
C PRO A 257 -40.09 -3.62 15.18
N ILE A 258 -39.91 -2.64 14.27
CA ILE A 258 -39.03 -2.73 13.11
C ILE A 258 -37.71 -1.98 13.34
N VAL A 259 -37.79 -0.74 13.84
CA VAL A 259 -36.60 0.11 13.98
C VAL A 259 -36.16 0.33 15.43
N GLY A 260 -36.86 -0.24 16.41
CA GLY A 260 -36.54 -0.07 17.84
C GLY A 260 -35.15 -0.60 18.22
N LEU A 261 -34.78 -1.77 17.72
CA LEU A 261 -33.46 -2.36 17.96
C LEU A 261 -32.32 -1.47 17.39
N SER A 262 -32.59 -0.74 16.32
CA SER A 262 -31.68 0.24 15.73
C SER A 262 -31.91 1.67 16.22
N TYR A 263 -32.42 1.80 17.43
CA TYR A 263 -32.66 3.08 18.12
C TYR A 263 -33.48 4.08 17.30
N GLY A 264 -34.46 3.61 16.54
CA GLY A 264 -35.35 4.43 15.72
C GLY A 264 -34.83 4.80 14.34
N LEU A 265 -33.72 4.22 13.89
CA LEU A 265 -33.18 4.43 12.55
C LEU A 265 -33.41 3.22 11.63
N CYS A 266 -33.71 3.48 10.37
CA CYS A 266 -33.76 2.45 9.33
C CYS A 266 -32.37 2.29 8.69
N ILE A 267 -31.66 1.22 9.05
CA ILE A 267 -30.25 1.01 8.67
C ILE A 267 -30.02 -0.24 7.82
N ALA A 268 -31.04 -1.13 7.73
CA ALA A 268 -30.96 -2.40 7.03
C ALA A 268 -32.02 -2.52 5.95
N GLN A 269 -31.74 -3.32 4.91
CA GLN A 269 -32.67 -3.57 3.81
C GLN A 269 -34.00 -4.15 4.29
N GLU A 270 -33.94 -5.10 5.19
CA GLU A 270 -35.13 -5.78 5.75
C GLU A 270 -36.04 -4.79 6.46
N GLN A 271 -35.49 -3.76 7.14
CA GLN A 271 -36.30 -2.79 7.86
C GLN A 271 -37.13 -1.92 6.92
N PHE A 272 -36.57 -1.37 5.84
CA PHE A 272 -37.39 -0.57 4.93
C PHE A 272 -38.38 -1.44 4.11
N MET A 273 -37.99 -2.70 3.81
CA MET A 273 -38.95 -3.63 3.20
C MET A 273 -40.13 -3.95 4.14
N GLN A 274 -39.86 -4.16 5.44
CA GLN A 274 -40.91 -4.41 6.43
C GLN A 274 -41.78 -3.16 6.67
N LEU A 275 -41.18 -1.97 6.72
CA LEU A 275 -41.90 -0.71 6.90
C LEU A 275 -42.96 -0.50 5.83
N VAL A 276 -42.64 -0.67 4.54
CA VAL A 276 -43.59 -0.46 3.44
C VAL A 276 -44.69 -1.53 3.39
N GLN A 277 -44.48 -2.68 4.03
CA GLN A 277 -45.49 -3.74 4.13
C GLN A 277 -46.52 -3.53 5.24
N LEU A 278 -46.25 -2.54 6.14
CA LEU A 278 -47.22 -2.23 7.21
C LEU A 278 -48.54 -1.69 6.63
N PRO A 279 -49.69 -2.14 7.13
CA PRO A 279 -51.00 -1.60 6.72
C PRO A 279 -51.10 -0.09 6.85
N GLU A 280 -50.52 0.48 7.91
CA GLU A 280 -50.45 1.92 8.22
C GLU A 280 -49.61 2.72 7.21
N LEU A 281 -48.80 2.04 6.42
CA LEU A 281 -47.91 2.60 5.36
C LEU A 281 -48.28 2.11 3.96
N GLY A 282 -49.52 1.67 3.77
CA GLY A 282 -50.08 1.25 2.49
C GLY A 282 -50.12 -0.25 2.26
N GLY A 283 -49.43 -1.09 3.07
CA GLY A 283 -49.48 -2.56 2.99
C GLY A 283 -49.05 -3.09 1.63
N PHE A 284 -47.87 -2.68 1.16
CA PHE A 284 -47.30 -3.15 -0.11
C PHE A 284 -46.89 -4.63 -0.01
N ASP A 285 -46.95 -5.35 -1.10
CA ASP A 285 -46.52 -6.75 -1.12
C ASP A 285 -44.97 -6.87 -1.15
N LEU A 286 -44.48 -8.08 -0.92
CA LEU A 286 -43.05 -8.38 -0.91
C LEU A 286 -42.37 -8.08 -2.27
N THR A 287 -43.10 -8.28 -3.37
CA THR A 287 -42.61 -8.02 -4.74
C THR A 287 -42.30 -6.53 -4.94
N TRP A 288 -43.22 -5.67 -4.47
CA TRP A 288 -43.01 -4.22 -4.52
C TRP A 288 -41.90 -3.78 -3.58
N ALA A 289 -41.83 -4.33 -2.37
CA ALA A 289 -40.74 -4.06 -1.41
C ALA A 289 -39.37 -4.47 -1.99
N ASP A 290 -39.28 -5.58 -2.73
CA ASP A 290 -38.04 -6.01 -3.39
C ASP A 290 -37.66 -5.11 -4.58
N LYS A 291 -38.63 -4.58 -5.34
CA LYS A 291 -38.34 -3.54 -6.34
C LYS A 291 -37.73 -2.29 -5.71
N LEU A 292 -38.31 -1.84 -4.58
CA LEU A 292 -37.73 -0.71 -3.83
C LEU A 292 -36.28 -1.01 -3.41
N ARG A 293 -36.03 -2.19 -2.84
CA ARG A 293 -34.67 -2.64 -2.45
C ARG A 293 -33.71 -2.61 -3.66
N LYS A 294 -34.14 -3.15 -4.80
CA LYS A 294 -33.34 -3.18 -6.03
C LYS A 294 -33.04 -1.77 -6.57
N SER A 295 -34.03 -0.86 -6.56
CA SER A 295 -33.86 0.51 -7.01
C SER A 295 -32.82 1.28 -6.15
N ILE A 296 -32.87 1.08 -4.83
CA ILE A 296 -31.90 1.66 -3.87
C ILE A 296 -30.50 1.08 -4.12
N ALA A 297 -30.38 -0.25 -4.24
CA ALA A 297 -29.10 -0.95 -4.40
C ALA A 297 -28.44 -0.62 -5.76
N LYS A 298 -29.21 -0.62 -6.86
CA LYS A 298 -28.72 -0.33 -8.22
C LYS A 298 -28.55 1.17 -8.51
N LYS A 299 -28.86 2.03 -7.53
CA LYS A 299 -28.79 3.50 -7.67
C LYS A 299 -29.53 3.99 -8.92
N ASN A 300 -30.75 3.49 -9.15
CA ASN A 300 -31.60 3.88 -10.27
C ASN A 300 -32.57 5.02 -9.85
N PRO A 301 -32.23 6.31 -10.09
CA PRO A 301 -33.04 7.45 -9.64
C PRO A 301 -34.43 7.46 -10.23
N ALA A 302 -34.57 7.13 -11.52
CA ALA A 302 -35.84 7.17 -12.22
C ALA A 302 -36.84 6.13 -11.66
N GLU A 303 -36.36 4.91 -11.38
CA GLU A 303 -37.19 3.86 -10.77
C GLU A 303 -37.58 4.21 -9.33
N TYR A 304 -36.64 4.79 -8.57
CA TYR A 304 -36.90 5.26 -7.20
C TYR A 304 -37.95 6.39 -7.18
N GLU A 305 -37.89 7.33 -8.12
CA GLU A 305 -38.88 8.42 -8.26
C GLU A 305 -40.26 7.89 -8.58
N GLN A 306 -40.35 6.95 -9.52
CA GLN A 306 -41.63 6.27 -9.86
C GLN A 306 -42.22 5.52 -8.63
N LEU A 307 -41.40 4.80 -7.88
CA LEU A 307 -41.85 4.12 -6.66
C LEU A 307 -42.24 5.12 -5.56
N THR A 308 -41.64 6.28 -5.51
CA THR A 308 -42.00 7.36 -4.60
C THR A 308 -43.40 7.89 -4.89
N GLU A 309 -43.70 8.17 -6.17
CA GLU A 309 -45.02 8.63 -6.59
C GLU A 309 -46.09 7.58 -6.29
N GLU A 310 -45.80 6.31 -6.60
CA GLU A 310 -46.69 5.20 -6.33
C GLU A 310 -46.96 5.03 -4.83
N PHE A 311 -45.90 5.12 -3.98
CA PHE A 311 -46.04 5.01 -2.53
C PHE A 311 -47.00 6.07 -1.97
N PHE A 312 -46.78 7.34 -2.30
CA PHE A 312 -47.62 8.42 -1.77
C PHE A 312 -49.04 8.35 -2.32
N LYS A 313 -49.25 7.96 -3.57
CA LYS A 313 -50.56 7.77 -4.15
C LYS A 313 -51.35 6.67 -3.44
N VAL A 314 -50.76 5.49 -3.25
CA VAL A 314 -51.42 4.34 -2.61
C VAL A 314 -51.73 4.65 -1.14
N THR A 315 -50.82 5.30 -0.43
CA THR A 315 -51.04 5.68 0.99
C THR A 315 -52.14 6.72 1.15
N GLU A 316 -52.26 7.68 0.23
CA GLU A 316 -53.35 8.66 0.19
C GLU A 316 -54.68 7.99 -0.11
N GLU A 317 -54.77 7.13 -1.13
CA GLU A 317 -55.98 6.37 -1.50
C GLU A 317 -56.48 5.47 -0.35
N LYS A 318 -55.56 4.95 0.47
CA LYS A 318 -55.89 4.13 1.64
C LYS A 318 -56.13 4.93 2.91
N GLY A 319 -56.00 6.26 2.88
CA GLY A 319 -56.26 7.13 4.03
C GLY A 319 -55.22 6.98 5.15
N CYS A 320 -53.99 6.58 4.83
CA CYS A 320 -52.90 6.46 5.78
C CYS A 320 -52.51 7.82 6.38
N ASN A 321 -51.89 7.80 7.59
CA ASN A 321 -51.37 9.04 8.21
C ASN A 321 -50.26 9.67 7.35
N ALA A 322 -50.62 10.76 6.67
CA ALA A 322 -49.71 11.46 5.75
C ALA A 322 -48.42 11.97 6.41
N ALA A 323 -48.45 12.28 7.71
CA ALA A 323 -47.26 12.70 8.46
C ALA A 323 -46.32 11.50 8.70
N LEU A 324 -46.88 10.34 9.06
CA LEU A 324 -46.15 9.09 9.24
C LEU A 324 -45.50 8.64 7.92
N CYS A 325 -46.27 8.65 6.82
CA CYS A 325 -45.78 8.28 5.49
C CYS A 325 -44.60 9.17 5.06
N ARG A 326 -44.70 10.49 5.26
CA ARG A 326 -43.61 11.44 4.97
C ARG A 326 -42.37 11.21 5.84
N TYR A 327 -42.53 10.93 7.14
CA TYR A 327 -41.42 10.63 8.03
C TYR A 327 -40.72 9.35 7.61
N VAL A 328 -41.47 8.28 7.36
CA VAL A 328 -40.87 7.01 6.95
C VAL A 328 -40.13 7.14 5.62
N TRP A 329 -40.75 7.76 4.63
CA TRP A 329 -40.14 7.85 3.29
C TRP A 329 -38.98 8.82 3.23
N ASN A 330 -39.16 10.06 3.74
CA ASN A 330 -38.17 11.15 3.60
C ASN A 330 -37.08 11.14 4.66
N VAL A 331 -37.28 10.46 5.79
CA VAL A 331 -36.29 10.40 6.87
C VAL A 331 -35.70 9.00 7.00
N LEU A 332 -36.55 7.97 7.21
CA LEU A 332 -36.04 6.62 7.48
C LEU A 332 -35.50 5.94 6.23
N ILE A 333 -36.27 5.84 5.17
CA ILE A 333 -35.87 5.17 3.90
C ILE A 333 -34.81 6.01 3.16
N ALA A 334 -34.93 7.33 3.22
CA ALA A 334 -33.99 8.23 2.55
C ALA A 334 -32.52 8.07 3.03
N MET A 335 -32.30 7.66 4.29
CA MET A 335 -30.93 7.35 4.80
C MET A 335 -30.25 6.19 4.07
N SER A 336 -31.05 5.24 3.57
CA SER A 336 -30.56 4.05 2.85
C SER A 336 -30.34 4.30 1.34
N ARG A 337 -30.58 5.53 0.84
CA ARG A 337 -30.35 5.87 -0.58
C ARG A 337 -28.89 5.63 -0.97
N GLY A 338 -28.70 4.73 -1.92
CA GLY A 338 -27.42 4.37 -2.51
C GLY A 338 -26.70 3.21 -1.83
N TYR A 339 -27.10 2.77 -0.63
CA TYR A 339 -26.61 1.55 -0.01
C TYR A 339 -27.53 1.09 1.16
N GLY A 340 -28.14 -0.05 1.04
CA GLY A 340 -28.85 -0.73 2.14
C GLY A 340 -28.11 -2.02 2.47
N PHE A 341 -27.76 -2.25 3.74
CA PHE A 341 -27.05 -3.46 4.15
C PHE A 341 -28.03 -4.57 4.52
N ASN A 342 -27.65 -5.82 4.24
CA ASN A 342 -28.38 -6.98 4.70
C ASN A 342 -28.06 -7.24 6.17
N GLN A 343 -29.09 -7.39 7.03
CA GLN A 343 -28.91 -7.52 8.47
C GLN A 343 -28.22 -8.83 8.85
N SER A 344 -28.52 -9.93 8.17
CA SER A 344 -27.89 -11.23 8.45
C SER A 344 -26.41 -11.21 8.13
N HIS A 345 -26.01 -10.50 7.07
CA HIS A 345 -24.60 -10.30 6.71
C HIS A 345 -23.85 -9.50 7.79
N THR A 346 -24.41 -8.35 8.24
CA THR A 346 -23.75 -7.54 9.27
C THR A 346 -23.64 -8.24 10.61
N LEU A 347 -24.64 -9.02 10.98
CA LEU A 347 -24.63 -9.82 12.21
C LEU A 347 -23.54 -10.91 12.14
N SER A 348 -23.45 -11.64 11.02
CA SER A 348 -22.44 -12.68 10.84
C SER A 348 -21.02 -12.11 10.93
N TYR A 349 -20.75 -10.98 10.29
CA TYR A 349 -19.46 -10.32 10.36
C TYR A 349 -19.17 -9.71 11.74
N SER A 350 -20.18 -9.24 12.44
CA SER A 350 -20.02 -8.73 13.81
C SER A 350 -19.76 -9.84 14.82
N LEU A 351 -20.25 -11.06 14.57
CA LEU A 351 -19.91 -12.24 15.34
C LEU A 351 -18.42 -12.61 15.20
N ILE A 352 -17.84 -12.48 13.98
CA ILE A 352 -16.39 -12.65 13.78
C ILE A 352 -15.64 -11.59 14.60
N GLY A 353 -16.05 -10.32 14.56
CA GLY A 353 -15.44 -9.28 15.39
C GLY A 353 -15.57 -9.56 16.91
N LEU A 354 -16.70 -10.13 17.35
CA LEU A 354 -16.84 -10.56 18.75
C LEU A 354 -15.90 -11.71 19.11
N GLN A 355 -15.62 -12.64 18.18
CA GLN A 355 -14.63 -13.71 18.38
C GLN A 355 -13.22 -13.17 18.53
N GLU A 356 -12.84 -12.18 17.70
CA GLU A 356 -11.57 -11.47 17.81
C GLU A 356 -11.44 -10.74 19.16
N LEU A 357 -12.50 -10.04 19.61
CA LEU A 357 -12.56 -9.42 20.92
C LEU A 357 -12.38 -10.43 22.05
N ASN A 358 -13.03 -11.60 21.95
CA ASN A 358 -12.90 -12.67 22.93
C ASN A 358 -11.46 -13.20 23.01
N LEU A 359 -10.79 -13.43 21.90
CA LEU A 359 -9.39 -13.87 21.88
C LEU A 359 -8.48 -12.82 22.52
N ALA A 360 -8.67 -11.54 22.20
CA ALA A 360 -7.88 -10.45 22.77
C ALA A 360 -8.17 -10.21 24.26
N PHE A 361 -9.38 -10.52 24.75
CA PHE A 361 -9.82 -10.26 26.13
C PHE A 361 -9.52 -11.43 27.08
N ARG A 362 -9.82 -12.66 26.64
CA ARG A 362 -9.73 -13.86 27.49
C ARG A 362 -8.30 -14.35 27.71
N TYR A 363 -7.40 -14.02 26.77
CA TYR A 363 -5.99 -14.43 26.78
C TYR A 363 -5.06 -13.21 26.82
N PRO A 364 -3.76 -13.41 27.15
CA PRO A 364 -2.81 -12.33 26.99
C PRO A 364 -2.85 -11.74 25.57
N ILE A 365 -3.11 -10.45 25.47
CA ILE A 365 -3.36 -9.74 24.18
C ILE A 365 -2.22 -9.92 23.17
N ILE A 366 -1.04 -10.26 23.65
CA ILE A 366 0.14 -10.50 22.81
C ILE A 366 -0.06 -11.67 21.82
N PHE A 367 -0.91 -12.65 22.14
CA PHE A 367 -1.25 -13.72 21.21
C PHE A 367 -2.02 -13.19 20.00
N TRP A 368 -3.04 -12.36 20.25
CA TRP A 368 -3.80 -11.73 19.20
C TRP A 368 -2.92 -10.80 18.34
N ASN A 369 -2.07 -10.01 18.99
CA ASN A 369 -1.16 -9.10 18.29
C ASN A 369 -0.15 -9.86 17.41
N CYS A 370 0.40 -10.97 17.88
CA CYS A 370 1.24 -11.84 17.07
C CYS A 370 0.48 -12.46 15.90
N ALA A 371 -0.75 -12.93 16.11
CA ALA A 371 -1.58 -13.50 15.07
C ALA A 371 -1.88 -12.49 13.93
N CYS A 372 -2.14 -11.24 14.28
CA CYS A 372 -2.28 -10.16 13.29
C CYS A 372 -1.00 -9.95 12.48
N LEU A 373 0.16 -9.88 13.14
CA LEU A 373 1.44 -9.72 12.44
C LEU A 373 1.80 -10.92 11.56
N ILE A 374 1.46 -12.15 11.98
CA ILE A 374 1.66 -13.36 11.17
C ILE A 374 0.85 -13.27 9.87
N SER A 375 -0.44 -12.92 9.97
CA SER A 375 -1.31 -12.73 8.81
C SER A 375 -0.78 -11.63 7.88
N ASP A 376 -0.38 -10.48 8.43
CA ASP A 376 0.17 -9.36 7.66
C ASP A 376 1.55 -9.68 7.02
N SER A 377 2.30 -10.64 7.55
CA SER A 377 3.63 -11.03 7.03
C SER A 377 3.60 -12.12 5.96
N GLY A 378 2.48 -12.73 5.69
CA GLY A 378 2.35 -13.83 4.74
C GLY A 378 0.95 -14.00 4.19
N GLY A 379 0.04 -13.08 4.48
CA GLY A 379 -1.31 -13.07 3.92
C GLY A 379 -1.27 -12.96 2.40
N ASN A 380 -2.17 -13.67 1.70
CA ASN A 380 -2.49 -13.35 0.33
C ASN A 380 -3.07 -11.95 0.32
N GLU A 381 -2.28 -10.95 -0.06
CA GLU A 381 -2.84 -9.79 -0.72
C GLU A 381 -3.10 -10.21 -2.18
N GLU A 382 -4.20 -10.92 -2.38
CA GLU A 382 -5.15 -10.33 -3.29
C GLU A 382 -5.62 -9.08 -2.54
N GLU A 383 -5.01 -7.93 -2.84
CA GLU A 383 -5.75 -6.68 -2.72
C GLU A 383 -7.02 -6.95 -3.53
N HIS A 384 -8.09 -7.28 -2.83
CA HIS A 384 -9.39 -6.87 -3.28
C HIS A 384 -9.32 -5.35 -3.18
N ASP A 385 -8.65 -4.76 -4.19
CA ASP A 385 -9.08 -3.49 -4.70
C ASP A 385 -10.55 -3.70 -5.04
N ASP A 386 -11.41 -3.40 -4.07
CA ASP A 386 -12.83 -3.13 -4.33
C ASP A 386 -12.97 -1.95 -5.31
N GLU A 387 -11.87 -1.50 -5.89
CA GLU A 387 -11.79 -0.43 -6.88
C GLU A 387 -10.53 -0.65 -7.72
N GLY A 388 -10.73 -1.18 -8.91
CA GLY A 388 -9.97 -1.10 -10.15
C GLY A 388 -8.58 -0.45 -10.16
N THR A 389 -7.71 -0.70 -9.18
CA THR A 389 -6.30 -0.40 -9.28
C THR A 389 -5.60 -1.67 -9.77
N ILE A 390 -5.17 -1.61 -11.01
CA ILE A 390 -4.20 -2.54 -11.59
C ILE A 390 -3.00 -2.54 -10.64
N GLY A 391 -2.78 -3.68 -9.97
CA GLY A 391 -1.59 -3.89 -9.13
C GLY A 391 -0.33 -3.49 -9.89
N GLU A 392 0.68 -3.03 -9.18
CA GLU A 392 2.01 -2.79 -9.73
C GLU A 392 2.62 -4.14 -10.20
N THR A 393 2.10 -4.70 -11.29
CA THR A 393 2.81 -5.67 -12.07
C THR A 393 3.96 -4.92 -12.74
N SER A 394 5.18 -5.37 -12.49
CA SER A 394 6.34 -4.84 -13.18
C SER A 394 6.07 -4.90 -14.69
N TRP A 395 6.31 -3.82 -15.39
CA TRP A 395 6.06 -3.69 -16.83
C TRP A 395 6.81 -4.75 -17.67
N GLU A 396 7.80 -5.43 -17.09
CA GLU A 396 8.56 -6.52 -17.70
C GLU A 396 7.73 -7.81 -17.86
N GLU A 397 6.69 -8.06 -17.02
CA GLU A 397 5.81 -9.22 -17.18
C GLU A 397 4.74 -9.03 -18.27
N PHE A 398 4.46 -7.80 -18.70
CA PHE A 398 3.46 -7.52 -19.74
C PHE A 398 4.01 -7.64 -21.17
N ASP A 399 5.31 -7.51 -21.37
CA ASP A 399 5.91 -7.60 -22.71
C ASP A 399 5.99 -9.05 -23.23
N ASP A 400 6.05 -10.05 -22.34
CA ASP A 400 6.11 -11.48 -22.74
C ASP A 400 4.74 -12.07 -23.14
N VAL A 401 3.62 -11.45 -22.74
CA VAL A 401 2.27 -11.98 -23.01
C VAL A 401 1.66 -11.45 -24.33
N SER A 402 2.16 -10.34 -24.85
CA SER A 402 1.58 -9.69 -26.06
C SER A 402 2.17 -10.12 -27.40
N MET A 403 3.21 -10.97 -27.41
CA MET A 403 3.88 -11.44 -28.65
C MET A 403 3.58 -12.90 -29.02
N GLY A 404 2.67 -13.56 -28.37
CA GLY A 404 2.33 -14.98 -28.56
C GLY A 404 1.11 -15.27 -29.41
N VAL A 405 0.80 -14.49 -30.47
CA VAL A 405 -0.25 -14.86 -31.42
C VAL A 405 0.22 -14.60 -32.85
N PHE A 406 0.21 -15.68 -33.64
CA PHE A 406 0.52 -15.83 -35.07
C PHE A 406 1.99 -16.16 -35.41
N GLN A 407 2.33 -17.43 -35.27
CA GLN A 407 3.17 -18.13 -36.26
C GLN A 407 2.30 -19.17 -36.98
N GLU A 408 2.14 -18.96 -38.27
CA GLU A 408 1.52 -19.92 -39.18
C GLU A 408 2.37 -21.19 -39.21
N ASP A 409 1.72 -22.34 -39.00
CA ASP A 409 2.27 -23.67 -39.25
C ASP A 409 2.48 -23.83 -40.74
N ASN A 410 3.74 -23.87 -41.17
CA ASN A 410 4.11 -24.47 -42.45
C ASN A 410 4.56 -25.91 -42.20
N GLY A 411 3.81 -26.83 -42.78
CA GLY A 411 3.97 -28.27 -42.66
C GLY A 411 5.31 -28.79 -43.13
N GLY A 412 5.74 -29.84 -42.48
CA GLY A 412 6.83 -30.71 -42.91
C GLY A 412 6.64 -32.11 -42.31
N GLU A 413 6.31 -33.04 -43.14
CA GLU A 413 6.16 -34.49 -42.88
C GLU A 413 7.46 -35.12 -42.41
N GLY A 414 7.40 -36.15 -41.54
CA GLY A 414 8.53 -37.01 -41.26
C GLY A 414 8.45 -37.90 -40.03
N GLU A 415 7.84 -39.03 -40.17
CA GLU A 415 8.19 -40.40 -39.69
C GLU A 415 8.19 -40.76 -38.17
N ASP A 416 7.53 -41.87 -37.96
CA ASP A 416 7.26 -42.68 -36.76
C ASP A 416 8.48 -43.07 -35.93
N SER A 417 8.30 -43.06 -34.58
CA SER A 417 8.80 -44.14 -33.73
C SER A 417 7.98 -44.23 -32.42
N GLU A 418 7.43 -45.42 -32.18
CA GLU A 418 6.74 -45.86 -30.98
C GLU A 418 7.66 -45.84 -29.75
N GLY A 419 7.10 -45.39 -28.58
CA GLY A 419 7.80 -45.52 -27.30
C GLY A 419 7.05 -44.99 -26.11
N SER A 420 6.22 -45.85 -25.50
CA SER A 420 5.75 -45.90 -24.09
C SER A 420 5.34 -44.61 -23.36
N SER A 421 4.05 -44.61 -23.08
CA SER A 421 3.34 -43.89 -22.03
C SER A 421 4.04 -43.85 -20.67
N ASP A 422 4.38 -42.67 -20.19
CA ASP A 422 4.19 -42.21 -18.82
C ASP A 422 4.56 -40.70 -18.72
N ASN A 423 3.66 -39.87 -19.17
CA ASN A 423 3.77 -38.42 -18.89
C ASN A 423 2.72 -38.04 -17.85
N SER A 424 3.09 -38.30 -16.58
CA SER A 424 2.46 -37.55 -15.47
C SER A 424 2.75 -36.09 -15.68
N PHE A 425 1.71 -35.32 -16.00
CA PHE A 425 1.69 -33.84 -15.96
C PHE A 425 2.09 -33.38 -14.55
N LYS A 426 3.38 -33.17 -14.33
CA LYS A 426 3.84 -32.27 -13.28
C LYS A 426 3.57 -30.86 -13.76
N THR A 427 2.34 -30.40 -13.55
CA THR A 427 2.03 -28.97 -13.50
C THR A 427 2.89 -28.39 -12.39
N LEU A 428 3.99 -27.74 -12.76
CA LEU A 428 4.69 -26.82 -11.88
C LEU A 428 3.68 -25.72 -11.50
N LYS A 429 2.94 -25.92 -10.40
CA LYS A 429 2.29 -24.83 -9.70
C LYS A 429 3.44 -23.90 -9.30
N LYS A 430 3.67 -22.79 -10.02
CA LYS A 430 4.35 -21.64 -9.45
C LYS A 430 3.56 -21.31 -8.17
N LYS A 431 4.12 -21.62 -6.99
CA LYS A 431 3.60 -21.10 -5.73
C LYS A 431 3.58 -19.59 -5.91
N LYS A 432 2.39 -18.98 -5.88
CA LYS A 432 2.26 -17.52 -5.76
C LYS A 432 3.01 -17.17 -4.47
N THR A 433 4.12 -16.49 -4.59
CA THR A 433 4.85 -15.95 -3.44
C THR A 433 3.94 -14.95 -2.77
N ARG A 434 3.59 -15.23 -1.51
CA ARG A 434 2.80 -14.33 -0.68
C ARG A 434 3.54 -13.00 -0.54
N SER A 435 2.91 -11.87 -0.88
CA SER A 435 3.51 -10.55 -0.70
C SER A 435 3.39 -10.11 0.77
N ILE A 436 4.48 -9.59 1.33
CA ILE A 436 4.51 -9.12 2.73
C ILE A 436 4.01 -7.69 2.78
N ASN A 437 3.00 -7.41 3.60
CA ASN A 437 2.51 -6.05 3.83
C ASN A 437 3.32 -5.31 4.88
N TYR A 438 4.45 -4.77 4.47
CA TYR A 438 5.32 -4.00 5.37
C TYR A 438 4.64 -2.73 5.93
N GLY A 439 3.65 -2.16 5.24
CA GLY A 439 2.89 -1.01 5.71
C GLY A 439 2.03 -1.36 6.92
N LYS A 440 1.21 -2.40 6.82
CA LYS A 440 0.40 -2.89 7.93
C LYS A 440 1.26 -3.31 9.13
N ILE A 441 2.36 -4.05 8.89
CA ILE A 441 3.32 -4.44 9.94
C ILE A 441 3.88 -3.20 10.66
N ALA A 442 4.32 -2.19 9.91
CA ALA A 442 4.88 -0.97 10.47
C ALA A 442 3.87 -0.21 11.35
N VAL A 443 2.62 -0.08 10.87
CA VAL A 443 1.53 0.56 11.60
C VAL A 443 1.19 -0.21 12.88
N ALA A 444 1.05 -1.54 12.80
CA ALA A 444 0.73 -2.40 13.94
C ALA A 444 1.82 -2.32 15.02
N ILE A 445 3.09 -2.47 14.63
CA ILE A 445 4.24 -2.39 15.55
C ILE A 445 4.33 -1.01 16.17
N GLY A 446 4.16 0.07 15.40
CA GLY A 446 4.15 1.44 15.93
C GLY A 446 3.07 1.64 16.99
N LYS A 447 1.88 1.07 16.82
CA LYS A 447 0.81 1.08 17.81
C LYS A 447 1.18 0.26 19.06
N PHE A 448 1.65 -0.98 18.90
CA PHE A 448 2.04 -1.85 20.01
C PHE A 448 3.14 -1.21 20.88
N THR A 449 4.14 -0.62 20.25
CA THR A 449 5.22 0.08 20.94
C THR A 449 4.69 1.28 21.74
N SER A 450 3.73 2.03 21.20
CA SER A 450 3.09 3.15 21.92
C SER A 450 2.24 2.69 23.11
N GLU A 451 1.76 1.44 23.10
CA GLU A 451 1.01 0.79 24.18
C GLU A 451 1.93 0.07 25.19
N GLY A 452 3.24 0.13 25.01
CA GLY A 452 4.24 -0.42 25.93
C GLY A 452 4.60 -1.89 25.68
N ILE A 453 4.18 -2.48 24.54
CA ILE A 453 4.61 -3.83 24.12
C ILE A 453 5.99 -3.70 23.47
N LYS A 454 6.95 -4.48 23.96
CA LYS A 454 8.31 -4.49 23.40
C LYS A 454 8.37 -5.31 22.13
N ILE A 455 9.18 -4.88 21.18
CA ILE A 455 9.53 -5.65 19.99
C ILE A 455 10.98 -6.09 20.12
N ASN A 456 11.22 -7.38 20.17
CA ASN A 456 12.57 -7.93 20.19
C ASN A 456 13.06 -8.15 18.75
N PRO A 457 14.32 -7.80 18.42
CA PRO A 457 14.89 -8.04 17.09
C PRO A 457 14.85 -9.53 16.73
N PRO A 458 14.89 -9.87 15.44
CA PRO A 458 15.08 -11.26 15.03
C PRO A 458 16.42 -11.80 15.56
N ASN A 459 16.45 -13.10 15.85
CA ASN A 459 17.65 -13.81 16.25
C ASN A 459 17.88 -14.98 15.31
N ILE A 460 19.08 -15.05 14.71
CA ILE A 460 19.40 -16.05 13.68
C ILE A 460 19.25 -17.50 14.15
N ASN A 461 19.47 -17.74 15.44
CA ASN A 461 19.40 -19.07 16.05
C ASN A 461 18.05 -19.39 16.72
N LEU A 462 17.27 -18.36 17.13
CA LEU A 462 16.09 -18.56 17.99
C LEU A 462 14.77 -18.16 17.34
N SER A 463 14.76 -17.11 16.48
CA SER A 463 13.49 -16.63 15.88
C SER A 463 12.82 -17.71 15.03
N ARG A 464 11.51 -17.80 15.18
CA ARG A 464 10.68 -18.66 14.33
C ARG A 464 10.58 -18.07 12.91
N TYR A 465 9.93 -18.81 12.02
CA TYR A 465 9.61 -18.34 10.68
C TYR A 465 8.82 -17.01 10.74
N THR A 466 7.74 -17.00 11.52
CA THR A 466 6.86 -15.85 11.73
C THR A 466 7.07 -15.21 13.11
N PHE A 467 6.33 -14.14 13.40
CA PHE A 467 6.30 -13.50 14.72
C PHE A 467 5.88 -14.49 15.82
N SER A 468 6.42 -14.31 17.01
CA SER A 468 6.10 -15.16 18.15
C SER A 468 6.02 -14.36 19.46
N PRO A 469 5.13 -14.73 20.41
CA PRO A 469 4.97 -14.04 21.68
C PRO A 469 6.09 -14.42 22.67
N ASP A 470 6.61 -13.42 23.37
CA ASP A 470 7.42 -13.57 24.59
C ASP A 470 6.59 -13.10 25.79
N ILE A 471 5.81 -14.03 26.36
CA ILE A 471 4.81 -13.72 27.37
C ILE A 471 5.46 -13.21 28.65
N ALA A 472 6.62 -13.77 29.03
CA ALA A 472 7.32 -13.42 30.26
C ALA A 472 7.78 -11.95 30.26
N ASN A 473 8.14 -11.42 29.10
CA ASN A 473 8.66 -10.05 28.95
C ASN A 473 7.64 -9.08 28.36
N ASN A 474 6.40 -9.50 28.10
CA ASN A 474 5.40 -8.73 27.35
C ASN A 474 5.98 -8.17 26.05
N ALA A 475 6.61 -9.05 25.26
CA ALA A 475 7.32 -8.68 24.06
C ALA A 475 6.94 -9.58 22.87
N ILE A 476 7.07 -9.05 21.67
CA ILE A 476 6.94 -9.80 20.42
C ILE A 476 8.32 -10.03 19.85
N ILE A 477 8.67 -11.27 19.53
CA ILE A 477 9.90 -11.62 18.83
C ILE A 477 9.64 -11.51 17.34
N TYR A 478 10.45 -10.71 16.65
CA TYR A 478 10.33 -10.49 15.22
C TYR A 478 10.69 -11.76 14.44
N GLY A 479 9.81 -12.19 13.52
CA GLY A 479 10.01 -13.36 12.67
C GLY A 479 11.03 -13.12 11.56
N LEU A 480 11.71 -14.17 11.11
CA LEU A 480 12.68 -14.05 10.02
C LEU A 480 12.05 -13.69 8.68
N SER A 481 10.82 -14.16 8.41
CA SER A 481 10.08 -13.86 7.18
C SER A 481 9.69 -12.39 7.04
N GLY A 482 9.60 -11.65 8.15
CA GLY A 482 9.32 -10.21 8.14
C GLY A 482 10.51 -9.32 7.77
N VAL A 483 11.72 -9.88 7.64
CA VAL A 483 12.91 -9.10 7.28
C VAL A 483 12.89 -8.75 5.79
N VAL A 484 13.02 -7.46 5.48
CA VAL A 484 12.94 -6.95 4.11
C VAL A 484 13.94 -7.66 3.18
N LYS A 485 13.46 -8.18 2.05
CA LYS A 485 14.21 -8.95 1.03
C LYS A 485 14.65 -10.36 1.45
N VAL A 486 14.27 -10.86 2.62
CA VAL A 486 14.56 -12.23 3.05
C VAL A 486 13.33 -13.08 2.76
N GLY A 487 13.35 -13.79 1.65
CA GLY A 487 12.23 -14.61 1.18
C GLY A 487 12.12 -15.96 1.87
N GLU A 488 11.02 -16.65 1.61
CA GLU A 488 10.60 -17.93 2.21
C GLU A 488 11.70 -19.01 2.17
N GLU A 489 12.23 -19.29 0.98
CA GLU A 489 13.28 -20.28 0.75
C GLU A 489 14.53 -20.04 1.62
N ILE A 490 14.89 -18.76 1.83
CA ILE A 490 16.06 -18.41 2.64
C ILE A 490 15.76 -18.60 4.11
N VAL A 491 14.56 -18.27 4.58
CA VAL A 491 14.15 -18.47 5.98
C VAL A 491 14.14 -19.94 6.33
N ASP A 492 13.58 -20.80 5.47
CA ASP A 492 13.57 -22.25 5.66
C ASP A 492 15.00 -22.80 5.75
N ASN A 493 15.86 -22.38 4.82
CA ASN A 493 17.28 -22.77 4.81
C ASN A 493 18.02 -22.30 6.08
N ILE A 494 17.69 -21.11 6.59
CA ILE A 494 18.23 -20.62 7.85
C ILE A 494 17.81 -21.52 9.01
N ILE A 495 16.53 -21.86 9.11
CA ILE A 495 15.98 -22.64 10.22
C ILE A 495 16.53 -24.06 10.23
N GLU A 496 16.64 -24.70 9.07
CA GLU A 496 17.13 -26.08 8.90
C GLU A 496 18.62 -26.25 9.25
N ASN A 497 19.45 -25.24 9.00
CA ASN A 497 20.91 -25.34 9.16
C ASN A 497 21.45 -24.79 10.49
N ARG A 498 20.58 -24.50 11.47
CA ARG A 498 20.97 -24.09 12.83
C ARG A 498 21.72 -25.19 13.58
N PRO A 499 22.55 -24.85 14.60
CA PRO A 499 22.88 -23.50 15.06
C PRO A 499 24.05 -22.86 14.28
N TYR A 500 24.15 -21.52 14.41
CA TYR A 500 25.25 -20.74 13.84
C TYR A 500 26.11 -20.15 14.96
N THR A 501 27.44 -20.16 14.76
CA THR A 501 28.43 -19.68 15.73
C THR A 501 29.08 -18.36 15.29
N SER A 502 29.02 -18.03 14.01
CA SER A 502 29.57 -16.81 13.42
C SER A 502 28.98 -16.53 12.05
N ILE A 503 29.17 -15.31 11.54
CA ILE A 503 28.80 -14.94 10.16
C ILE A 503 29.53 -15.84 9.14
N LYS A 504 30.76 -16.23 9.39
CA LYS A 504 31.51 -17.14 8.52
C LYS A 504 30.89 -18.54 8.49
N ASP A 505 30.50 -19.06 9.64
CA ASP A 505 29.78 -20.33 9.76
C ASP A 505 28.44 -20.26 9.04
N PHE A 506 27.68 -19.17 9.24
CA PHE A 506 26.41 -18.92 8.54
C PHE A 506 26.58 -18.95 7.01
N LEU A 507 27.52 -18.18 6.47
CA LEU A 507 27.79 -18.11 5.03
C LEU A 507 28.29 -19.43 4.41
N SER A 508 28.80 -20.34 5.23
CA SER A 508 29.20 -21.68 4.79
C SER A 508 28.01 -22.64 4.65
N LYS A 509 26.92 -22.38 5.36
CA LYS A 509 25.73 -23.23 5.45
C LYS A 509 24.55 -22.69 4.61
N VAL A 510 24.41 -21.35 4.53
CA VAL A 510 23.27 -20.68 3.88
C VAL A 510 23.74 -19.89 2.66
N LYS A 511 23.14 -20.21 1.51
CA LYS A 511 23.37 -19.43 0.28
C LYS A 511 22.49 -18.19 0.28
N ILE A 512 23.11 -17.02 0.47
CA ILE A 512 22.42 -15.74 0.59
C ILE A 512 23.14 -14.67 -0.24
N ASN A 513 22.39 -13.70 -0.80
CA ASN A 513 22.96 -12.58 -1.53
C ASN A 513 23.36 -11.41 -0.61
N LYS A 514 24.18 -10.49 -1.13
CA LYS A 514 24.70 -9.35 -0.36
C LYS A 514 23.59 -8.46 0.27
N PRO A 515 22.53 -8.01 -0.44
CA PRO A 515 21.46 -7.22 0.16
C PRO A 515 20.70 -7.93 1.28
N GLN A 516 20.44 -9.21 1.16
CA GLN A 516 19.74 -10.01 2.16
C GLN A 516 20.57 -10.17 3.44
N MET A 517 21.86 -10.46 3.29
CA MET A 517 22.79 -10.58 4.43
C MET A 517 22.95 -9.25 5.16
N VAL A 518 23.09 -8.13 4.43
CA VAL A 518 23.14 -6.79 5.00
C VAL A 518 21.88 -6.49 5.81
N ASN A 519 20.68 -6.82 5.29
CA ASN A 519 19.44 -6.63 6.02
C ASN A 519 19.39 -7.46 7.31
N LEU A 520 19.77 -8.75 7.26
CA LEU A 520 19.82 -9.59 8.47
C LEU A 520 20.76 -8.98 9.55
N ILE A 521 21.89 -8.41 9.16
CA ILE A 521 22.79 -7.76 10.11
C ILE A 521 22.16 -6.48 10.65
N LYS A 522 21.60 -5.64 9.78
CA LYS A 522 20.93 -4.38 10.15
C LYS A 522 19.78 -4.59 11.13
N THR A 523 19.05 -5.70 11.01
CA THR A 523 17.94 -6.04 11.92
C THR A 523 18.38 -6.47 13.31
N GLY A 524 19.65 -6.79 13.52
CA GLY A 524 20.16 -7.36 14.78
C GLY A 524 20.05 -8.88 14.87
N ALA A 525 19.83 -9.59 13.76
CA ALA A 525 19.71 -11.05 13.78
C ALA A 525 20.96 -11.76 14.32
N PHE A 526 22.11 -11.10 14.30
CA PHE A 526 23.40 -11.61 14.80
C PHE A 526 23.85 -10.99 16.14
N ASP A 527 22.99 -10.18 16.81
CA ASP A 527 23.33 -9.49 18.06
C ASP A 527 23.68 -10.48 19.21
N SER A 528 23.24 -11.73 19.13
CA SER A 528 23.64 -12.80 20.07
C SER A 528 25.05 -13.34 19.83
N LEU A 529 25.66 -13.08 18.69
CA LEU A 529 26.96 -13.59 18.29
C LEU A 529 28.07 -12.51 18.26
N TYR A 530 27.69 -11.24 18.19
CA TYR A 530 28.57 -10.10 18.12
C TYR A 530 28.15 -9.04 19.13
N LYS A 531 29.10 -8.20 19.52
CA LYS A 531 28.89 -7.15 20.52
C LYS A 531 27.84 -6.13 20.08
N ASP A 532 27.91 -5.75 18.80
CA ASP A 532 26.98 -4.81 18.16
C ASP A 532 26.90 -5.07 16.65
N ARG A 533 25.92 -4.42 16.00
CA ARG A 533 25.64 -4.59 14.56
C ARG A 533 26.74 -4.04 13.68
N GLU A 534 27.50 -3.04 14.15
CA GLU A 534 28.63 -2.49 13.41
C GLU A 534 29.77 -3.49 13.35
N GLU A 535 30.07 -4.17 14.47
CA GLU A 535 31.07 -5.24 14.50
C GLU A 535 30.68 -6.38 13.55
N ALA A 536 29.42 -6.83 13.61
CA ALA A 536 28.90 -7.85 12.70
C ALA A 536 29.03 -7.42 11.24
N MET A 537 28.73 -6.15 10.94
CA MET A 537 28.83 -5.60 9.58
C MET A 537 30.29 -5.51 9.12
N LYS A 538 31.21 -5.09 9.98
CA LYS A 538 32.68 -5.06 9.69
C LYS A 538 33.18 -6.46 9.32
N VAL A 539 32.81 -7.47 10.10
CA VAL A 539 33.17 -8.87 9.83
C VAL A 539 32.61 -9.33 8.49
N TYR A 540 31.35 -9.02 8.21
CA TYR A 540 30.71 -9.39 6.94
C TYR A 540 31.37 -8.70 5.75
N ILE A 541 31.58 -7.39 5.81
CA ILE A 541 32.20 -6.62 4.72
C ILE A 541 33.61 -7.13 4.43
N ASP A 542 34.37 -7.47 5.47
CA ASP A 542 35.70 -8.04 5.30
C ASP A 542 35.68 -9.39 4.55
N LEU A 543 34.69 -10.21 4.80
CA LEU A 543 34.46 -11.49 4.10
C LEU A 543 33.90 -11.29 2.67
N ALA A 544 33.03 -10.29 2.48
CA ALA A 544 32.34 -10.02 1.21
C ALA A 544 33.18 -9.19 0.22
N ALA A 545 34.22 -8.50 0.71
CA ALA A 545 35.12 -7.75 -0.13
C ALA A 545 35.95 -8.70 -0.98
N GLU A 546 35.88 -8.50 -2.30
CA GLU A 546 36.63 -9.28 -3.27
C GLU A 546 38.09 -8.89 -3.28
N LYS A 547 38.77 -9.11 -2.13
CA LYS A 547 40.15 -8.74 -1.91
C LYS A 547 41.08 -9.35 -2.96
N LYS A 548 41.98 -8.58 -3.46
CA LYS A 548 43.04 -9.03 -4.38
C LYS A 548 44.14 -9.75 -3.60
N LYS A 549 44.67 -10.79 -4.19
CA LYS A 549 45.82 -11.55 -3.62
C LYS A 549 47.17 -10.98 -4.09
N ARG A 550 47.19 -10.26 -5.21
CA ARG A 550 48.35 -9.59 -5.79
C ARG A 550 47.93 -8.48 -6.72
N VAL A 551 48.75 -7.47 -6.90
CA VAL A 551 48.54 -6.38 -7.85
C VAL A 551 49.44 -6.61 -9.08
N THR A 552 48.82 -6.48 -10.27
CA THR A 552 49.50 -6.55 -11.57
C THR A 552 48.92 -5.48 -12.49
N LEU A 553 49.51 -5.32 -13.68
CA LEU A 553 48.94 -4.43 -14.70
C LEU A 553 47.49 -4.76 -15.12
N GLN A 554 46.99 -5.97 -14.80
CA GLN A 554 45.55 -6.30 -14.99
C GLN A 554 44.63 -5.47 -14.06
N ASN A 555 45.19 -4.99 -12.93
CA ASN A 555 44.46 -4.16 -11.98
C ASN A 555 44.60 -2.64 -12.28
N MET A 556 45.13 -2.29 -13.44
CA MET A 556 45.45 -0.90 -13.81
C MET A 556 44.25 0.03 -13.68
N LYS A 557 43.03 -0.45 -14.04
CA LYS A 557 41.79 0.30 -13.85
C LYS A 557 41.62 0.72 -12.39
N MET A 558 41.75 -0.21 -11.43
CA MET A 558 41.59 0.07 -10.01
C MET A 558 42.69 1.04 -9.50
N LEU A 559 43.94 0.89 -9.99
CA LEU A 559 45.03 1.76 -9.63
C LEU A 559 44.75 3.20 -10.07
N ILE A 560 44.15 3.40 -11.24
CA ILE A 560 43.76 4.73 -11.76
C ILE A 560 42.53 5.24 -10.98
N ASP A 561 41.46 4.44 -10.90
CA ASP A 561 40.20 4.84 -10.26
C ASP A 561 40.44 5.23 -8.79
N PHE A 562 41.39 4.59 -8.10
CA PHE A 562 41.73 4.87 -6.70
C PHE A 562 42.88 5.88 -6.53
N ASN A 563 43.31 6.47 -7.66
CA ASN A 563 44.39 7.47 -7.68
C ASN A 563 45.70 7.00 -6.99
N LEU A 564 46.08 5.72 -7.25
CA LEU A 564 47.29 5.11 -6.66
C LEU A 564 48.52 5.14 -7.57
N ILE A 565 48.40 5.74 -8.76
CA ILE A 565 49.51 5.94 -9.70
C ILE A 565 50.06 7.36 -9.54
N PRO A 566 51.36 7.55 -9.35
CA PRO A 566 51.97 8.88 -9.30
C PRO A 566 51.79 9.69 -10.58
N MET A 567 51.70 11.00 -10.43
CA MET A 567 51.51 11.95 -11.55
C MET A 567 52.58 11.83 -12.66
N GLU A 568 53.74 11.34 -12.35
CA GLU A 568 54.81 11.09 -13.35
C GLU A 568 54.43 10.07 -14.41
N TYR A 569 53.42 9.20 -14.13
CA TYR A 569 52.86 8.20 -15.06
C TYR A 569 51.50 8.61 -15.63
N ASP A 570 51.10 9.88 -15.55
CA ASP A 570 49.79 10.36 -16.03
C ASP A 570 49.59 10.04 -17.53
N PHE A 571 50.66 10.19 -18.32
CA PHE A 571 50.53 9.87 -19.76
C PHE A 571 50.29 8.37 -20.01
N GLU A 572 50.95 7.50 -19.30
CA GLU A 572 50.77 6.06 -19.34
C GLU A 572 49.34 5.64 -18.91
N CYS A 573 48.78 6.33 -17.93
CA CYS A 573 47.39 6.20 -17.53
C CYS A 573 46.43 6.61 -18.66
N LYS A 574 46.71 7.72 -19.35
CA LYS A 574 45.96 8.14 -20.54
C LYS A 574 46.04 7.12 -21.67
N VAL A 575 47.19 6.53 -21.91
CA VAL A 575 47.37 5.44 -22.90
C VAL A 575 46.59 4.19 -22.51
N TYR A 576 46.55 3.84 -21.21
CA TYR A 576 45.69 2.74 -20.72
C TYR A 576 44.20 3.00 -20.99
N ASN A 577 43.72 4.18 -20.66
CA ASN A 577 42.33 4.56 -20.88
C ASN A 577 41.97 4.58 -22.37
N PHE A 578 42.86 5.09 -23.19
CA PHE A 578 42.73 5.10 -24.63
C PHE A 578 42.63 3.65 -25.20
N ASN A 579 43.48 2.74 -24.72
CA ASN A 579 43.40 1.32 -25.12
C ASN A 579 42.04 0.69 -24.78
N LYS A 580 41.40 1.09 -23.65
CA LYS A 580 40.06 0.62 -23.27
C LYS A 580 38.96 1.24 -24.14
N TYR A 581 39.19 2.46 -24.63
CA TYR A 581 38.22 3.16 -25.49
C TYR A 581 38.22 2.60 -26.92
N LEU A 582 39.34 2.08 -27.41
CA LEU A 582 39.47 1.52 -28.77
C LEU A 582 38.52 0.31 -28.97
N LYS A 583 37.76 0.34 -30.07
CA LYS A 583 36.84 -0.77 -30.47
C LYS A 583 37.43 -1.51 -31.65
N LYS A 584 37.31 -2.88 -31.63
CA LYS A 584 37.64 -3.70 -32.78
C LYS A 584 36.74 -3.40 -33.96
N PHE A 585 37.32 -3.25 -35.13
CA PHE A 585 36.61 -3.03 -36.37
C PHE A 585 36.15 -4.37 -36.97
N LYS A 586 34.89 -4.74 -36.76
CA LYS A 586 34.29 -6.01 -37.19
C LYS A 586 35.16 -7.20 -36.77
N GLU A 587 35.30 -8.19 -37.60
CA GLU A 587 36.22 -9.35 -37.41
C GLU A 587 37.64 -9.08 -37.93
N SER A 588 37.95 -7.82 -38.21
CA SER A 588 39.27 -7.45 -38.78
C SER A 588 40.39 -7.41 -37.72
N GLN A 589 41.63 -7.40 -38.15
CA GLN A 589 42.80 -7.19 -37.26
C GLN A 589 43.10 -5.72 -36.99
N PHE A 590 42.09 -4.85 -37.05
CA PHE A 590 42.22 -3.43 -36.86
C PHE A 590 41.37 -2.92 -35.70
N TYR A 591 41.82 -1.84 -35.06
CA TYR A 591 41.01 -0.97 -34.20
C TYR A 591 40.54 0.25 -35.00
N ARG A 592 39.31 0.69 -34.78
CA ARG A 592 38.73 1.86 -35.38
C ARG A 592 38.89 3.05 -34.43
N LEU A 593 39.31 4.20 -34.99
CA LEU A 593 39.43 5.46 -34.33
C LEU A 593 38.31 6.40 -34.80
N ASP A 594 37.37 6.70 -33.91
CA ASP A 594 36.43 7.81 -34.12
C ASP A 594 37.12 9.15 -33.97
N SER A 595 36.38 10.23 -34.15
CA SER A 595 36.94 11.62 -34.08
C SER A 595 37.63 11.94 -32.76
N ILE A 596 37.17 11.33 -31.63
CA ILE A 596 37.77 11.55 -30.30
C ILE A 596 39.10 10.76 -30.19
N ALA A 597 39.05 9.48 -30.57
CA ALA A 597 40.23 8.62 -30.58
C ALA A 597 41.29 9.13 -31.53
N PHE A 598 40.88 9.60 -32.74
CA PHE A 598 41.80 10.16 -33.71
C PHE A 598 42.55 11.40 -33.14
N ARG A 599 41.84 12.36 -32.54
CA ARG A 599 42.44 13.55 -31.92
C ARG A 599 43.47 13.19 -30.83
N PHE A 600 43.15 12.20 -29.98
CA PHE A 600 44.09 11.75 -28.99
C PHE A 600 45.34 11.12 -29.65
N TYR A 601 45.11 10.26 -30.65
CA TYR A 601 46.22 9.62 -31.36
C TYR A 601 47.10 10.64 -32.12
N GLU A 602 46.52 11.54 -32.90
CA GLU A 602 47.20 12.61 -33.65
C GLU A 602 48.12 13.49 -32.76
N ASN A 603 47.63 13.82 -31.58
CA ASN A 603 48.42 14.67 -30.65
C ASN A 603 49.57 13.96 -29.94
N ASN A 604 49.61 12.61 -30.00
CA ASN A 604 50.54 11.85 -29.13
C ASN A 604 51.34 10.75 -29.83
N PHE A 605 50.99 10.37 -31.04
CA PHE A 605 51.60 9.24 -31.74
C PHE A 605 51.85 9.55 -33.23
N ASP A 606 52.61 8.67 -33.86
CA ASP A 606 52.97 8.78 -35.25
C ASP A 606 51.81 8.41 -36.18
N LEU A 607 51.44 9.29 -37.09
CA LEU A 607 50.32 9.10 -38.03
C LEU A 607 50.59 8.06 -39.12
N ASP A 608 51.86 7.76 -39.40
CA ASP A 608 52.27 6.81 -40.46
C ASP A 608 51.74 5.40 -40.25
N LEU A 609 51.28 5.08 -39.04
CA LEU A 609 50.69 3.79 -38.64
C LEU A 609 49.17 3.72 -38.87
N LEU A 610 48.54 4.81 -39.26
CA LEU A 610 47.11 4.90 -39.49
C LEU A 610 46.79 4.61 -40.97
N VAL A 611 45.64 3.96 -41.17
CA VAL A 611 45.09 3.68 -42.52
C VAL A 611 43.71 4.39 -42.59
N PRO A 612 43.47 5.26 -43.60
CA PRO A 612 42.17 5.92 -43.76
C PRO A 612 41.11 4.92 -44.19
N ASP A 613 39.88 5.08 -43.63
CA ASP A 613 38.69 4.29 -43.96
C ASP A 613 37.46 5.23 -44.01
N GLY A 614 37.28 5.87 -45.20
CA GLY A 614 36.28 6.93 -45.36
C GLY A 614 36.59 8.18 -44.54
N GLU A 615 35.70 8.59 -43.67
CA GLU A 615 35.89 9.74 -42.75
C GLU A 615 36.57 9.34 -41.42
N GLU A 616 36.92 8.04 -41.22
CA GLU A 616 37.52 7.53 -40.01
C GLU A 616 38.89 6.91 -40.25
N TRP A 617 39.55 6.52 -39.20
CA TRP A 617 40.92 5.99 -39.25
C TRP A 617 41.00 4.59 -38.62
N LEU A 618 41.82 3.73 -39.19
CA LEU A 618 42.11 2.39 -38.71
C LEU A 618 43.56 2.27 -38.28
N ILE A 619 43.82 1.53 -37.18
CA ILE A 619 45.17 1.11 -36.78
C ILE A 619 45.22 -0.41 -36.65
N LYS A 620 46.29 -1.04 -37.21
CA LYS A 620 46.53 -2.46 -36.99
C LYS A 620 46.68 -2.82 -35.53
N GLN A 621 45.97 -3.84 -35.03
CA GLN A 621 46.06 -4.27 -33.63
C GLN A 621 47.50 -4.53 -33.23
N THR A 622 48.28 -5.23 -34.03
CA THR A 622 49.70 -5.51 -33.74
C THR A 622 50.56 -4.27 -33.61
N ASN A 623 50.25 -3.15 -34.30
CA ASN A 623 50.99 -1.90 -34.19
C ASN A 623 50.63 -1.20 -32.90
N TRP A 624 49.32 -1.12 -32.62
CA TRP A 624 48.86 -0.51 -31.36
C TRP A 624 49.35 -1.31 -30.14
N ASP A 625 49.28 -2.64 -30.16
CA ASP A 625 49.71 -3.49 -29.05
C ASP A 625 51.20 -3.30 -28.70
N LYS A 626 52.05 -3.02 -29.73
CA LYS A 626 53.46 -2.67 -29.48
C LYS A 626 53.59 -1.31 -28.77
N ILE A 627 52.86 -0.34 -29.20
CA ILE A 627 52.85 1.00 -28.58
C ILE A 627 52.31 0.87 -27.12
N TYR A 628 51.19 0.28 -26.93
CA TYR A 628 50.55 0.05 -25.62
C TYR A 628 51.51 -0.69 -24.66
N LYS A 629 52.10 -1.78 -25.11
CA LYS A 629 53.08 -2.52 -24.31
C LYS A 629 54.25 -1.66 -23.88
N LYS A 630 54.83 -0.84 -24.79
CA LYS A 630 55.97 0.05 -24.49
C LYS A 630 55.63 0.99 -23.31
N TYR A 631 54.42 1.53 -23.28
CA TYR A 631 54.03 2.45 -22.19
C TYR A 631 53.66 1.69 -20.90
N MET A 632 52.98 0.56 -20.99
CA MET A 632 52.71 -0.29 -19.83
C MET A 632 53.94 -0.86 -19.16
N ASP A 633 55.01 -1.12 -19.93
CA ASP A 633 56.27 -1.61 -19.42
C ASP A 633 57.01 -0.53 -18.61
N LYS A 634 56.75 0.79 -18.79
CA LYS A 634 57.29 1.85 -17.94
C LYS A 634 56.66 1.84 -16.53
N ILE A 635 55.35 1.55 -16.40
CA ILE A 635 54.68 1.47 -15.09
C ILE A 635 55.03 0.17 -14.36
N ARG A 636 55.39 -0.89 -15.06
CA ARG A 636 55.65 -2.21 -14.51
C ARG A 636 56.64 -2.25 -13.33
N PRO A 637 57.75 -1.56 -13.35
CA PRO A 637 58.69 -1.48 -12.21
C PRO A 637 58.01 -0.89 -10.96
N TYR A 638 57.29 0.23 -11.13
CA TYR A 638 56.57 0.89 -10.03
C TYR A 638 55.56 -0.07 -9.37
N VAL A 639 54.73 -0.75 -10.15
CA VAL A 639 53.75 -1.70 -9.62
C VAL A 639 54.43 -2.89 -8.92
N LYS A 640 55.58 -3.33 -9.43
CA LYS A 640 56.34 -4.44 -8.83
C LYS A 640 56.99 -4.05 -7.51
N GLU A 641 57.64 -2.88 -7.47
CA GLU A 641 58.36 -2.37 -6.27
C GLU A 641 57.42 -1.98 -5.14
N ASN A 642 56.25 -1.41 -5.48
CA ASN A 642 55.25 -0.97 -4.50
C ASN A 642 54.09 -1.98 -4.30
N ASN A 643 54.28 -3.26 -4.69
CA ASN A 643 53.19 -4.22 -4.75
C ASN A 643 52.40 -4.38 -3.47
N GLN A 644 53.08 -4.47 -2.31
CA GLN A 644 52.43 -4.63 -1.01
C GLN A 644 51.61 -3.39 -0.64
N TYR A 645 52.18 -2.20 -0.78
CA TYR A 645 51.47 -0.93 -0.53
C TYR A 645 50.19 -0.79 -1.43
N LEU A 646 50.35 -1.07 -2.72
CA LEU A 646 49.22 -1.01 -3.67
C LEU A 646 48.17 -2.05 -3.36
N LEU A 647 48.57 -3.26 -2.97
CA LEU A 647 47.66 -4.32 -2.55
C LEU A 647 46.83 -3.93 -1.34
N ASP A 648 47.47 -3.43 -0.30
CA ASP A 648 46.80 -3.00 0.92
C ASP A 648 45.87 -1.82 0.65
N SER A 649 46.33 -0.83 -0.14
CA SER A 649 45.52 0.32 -0.54
C SER A 649 44.28 -0.07 -1.34
N ILE A 650 44.42 -0.95 -2.32
CA ILE A 650 43.26 -1.45 -3.09
C ILE A 650 42.29 -2.20 -2.16
N ASN A 651 42.80 -3.13 -1.34
CA ASN A 651 41.95 -3.92 -0.46
C ASN A 651 41.23 -3.09 0.59
N ASN A 652 41.90 -2.12 1.17
CA ASN A 652 41.29 -1.16 2.11
C ASN A 652 40.20 -0.34 1.41
N ARG A 653 40.46 0.13 0.20
CA ARG A 653 39.46 0.91 -0.57
C ARG A 653 38.23 0.07 -0.95
N LEU A 654 38.42 -1.19 -1.34
CA LEU A 654 37.31 -2.11 -1.61
C LEU A 654 36.43 -2.34 -0.37
N VAL A 655 37.02 -2.43 0.81
CA VAL A 655 36.30 -2.53 2.09
C VAL A 655 35.60 -1.23 2.40
N GLU A 656 36.24 -0.07 2.23
CA GLU A 656 35.69 1.26 2.45
C GLU A 656 34.49 1.54 1.52
N ASP A 657 34.60 1.20 0.24
CA ASP A 657 33.51 1.36 -0.73
C ASP A 657 32.26 0.54 -0.35
N LEU A 658 32.46 -0.69 0.15
CA LEU A 658 31.35 -1.51 0.65
C LEU A 658 30.78 -0.94 1.94
N TRP A 659 31.62 -0.45 2.85
CA TRP A 659 31.18 0.21 4.07
C TRP A 659 30.31 1.43 3.76
N ASN A 660 30.81 2.33 2.93
CA ASN A 660 30.09 3.54 2.51
C ASN A 660 28.78 3.22 1.78
N LYS A 661 28.71 2.07 1.10
CA LYS A 661 27.50 1.61 0.41
C LYS A 661 26.43 1.08 1.37
N TYR A 662 26.82 0.31 2.40
CA TYR A 662 25.89 -0.45 3.22
C TYR A 662 25.66 0.13 4.62
N CYS A 663 26.58 0.94 5.13
CA CYS A 663 26.53 1.47 6.50
C CYS A 663 26.11 2.93 6.59
N VAL A 664 25.32 3.40 5.62
CA VAL A 664 24.72 4.74 5.67
C VAL A 664 23.65 4.77 6.76
N GLY A 665 23.56 5.88 7.51
CA GLY A 665 22.57 6.10 8.56
C GLY A 665 23.02 5.58 9.93
N ASN A 666 22.08 5.51 10.85
CA ASN A 666 22.24 5.04 12.23
C ASN A 666 21.44 3.74 12.48
N LEU A 667 21.48 3.20 13.69
CA LEU A 667 20.77 1.95 14.05
C LEU A 667 19.26 2.05 13.79
N SER A 668 18.64 3.17 14.12
CA SER A 668 17.21 3.36 13.93
C SER A 668 16.83 3.40 12.44
N SER A 669 17.64 4.08 11.60
CA SER A 669 17.43 4.07 10.15
C SER A 669 17.65 2.68 9.54
N TRP A 670 18.64 1.90 10.05
CA TRP A 670 18.85 0.51 9.62
C TRP A 670 17.63 -0.37 9.93
N GLU A 671 17.02 -0.19 11.11
CA GLU A 671 15.80 -0.91 11.50
C GLU A 671 14.63 -0.53 10.63
N MET A 672 14.37 0.75 10.41
CA MET A 672 13.27 1.21 9.55
C MET A 672 13.41 0.65 8.13
N ASP A 673 14.62 0.64 7.56
CA ASP A 673 14.88 0.11 6.21
C ASP A 673 14.71 -1.41 6.12
N SER A 674 15.03 -2.16 7.19
CA SER A 674 15.13 -3.62 7.17
C SER A 674 14.00 -4.35 7.88
N LEU A 675 13.30 -3.69 8.83
CA LEU A 675 12.17 -4.23 9.61
C LEU A 675 10.88 -3.43 9.39
N SER A 676 10.98 -2.25 8.77
CA SER A 676 9.87 -1.27 8.66
C SER A 676 9.35 -0.75 10.02
N CYS A 677 10.14 -0.85 11.07
CA CYS A 677 9.82 -0.35 12.41
C CYS A 677 11.09 0.05 13.16
N TYR A 678 10.92 0.78 14.27
CA TYR A 678 11.99 1.09 15.22
C TYR A 678 11.93 0.13 16.40
N ILE A 679 13.02 -0.56 16.68
CA ILE A 679 13.25 -1.31 17.93
C ILE A 679 13.98 -0.39 18.92
N HIS A 680 14.92 0.40 18.42
CA HIS A 680 15.57 1.48 19.16
C HIS A 680 14.74 2.77 19.12
N GLU A 681 15.28 3.84 19.65
CA GLU A 681 14.58 5.13 19.75
C GLU A 681 14.23 5.70 18.37
N HIS A 682 13.07 6.35 18.31
CA HIS A 682 12.63 7.05 17.12
C HIS A 682 13.64 8.12 16.69
N GLU A 683 13.99 8.20 15.41
CA GLU A 683 15.00 9.15 14.89
C GLU A 683 14.67 10.62 15.23
N LEU A 684 13.38 10.98 15.34
CA LEU A 684 12.95 12.33 15.72
C LEU A 684 12.85 12.57 17.23
N LYS A 685 13.32 11.64 18.09
CA LYS A 685 13.19 11.77 19.56
C LYS A 685 13.84 13.05 20.08
N ASN A 686 15.00 13.40 19.55
CA ASN A 686 15.78 14.56 19.99
C ASN A 686 15.46 15.84 19.22
N LEU A 687 14.42 15.82 18.35
CA LEU A 687 14.02 16.96 17.53
C LEU A 687 13.66 18.16 18.41
N LYS A 688 14.24 19.32 18.11
CA LYS A 688 13.92 20.58 18.80
C LYS A 688 12.57 21.14 18.33
N ASN A 689 11.50 20.59 18.88
CA ASN A 689 10.11 20.91 18.52
C ASN A 689 9.83 22.43 18.47
N GLY A 690 10.36 23.20 19.43
CA GLY A 690 10.15 24.65 19.47
C GLY A 690 10.80 25.43 18.32
N ALA A 691 11.88 24.90 17.72
CA ALA A 691 12.54 25.53 16.57
C ALA A 691 11.73 25.41 15.27
N TYR A 692 10.79 24.46 15.22
CA TYR A 692 9.99 24.15 14.03
C TYR A 692 8.48 24.32 14.29
N ASP A 693 8.08 24.91 15.43
CA ASP A 693 6.68 25.12 15.85
C ASP A 693 5.88 23.80 15.91
N LEU A 694 6.52 22.70 16.30
CA LEU A 694 5.91 21.38 16.35
C LEU A 694 5.17 21.16 17.67
N VAL A 695 4.00 20.53 17.58
CA VAL A 695 3.19 20.14 18.73
C VAL A 695 2.97 18.63 18.77
N ASP A 696 2.67 18.12 19.96
CA ASP A 696 2.28 16.73 20.14
C ASP A 696 0.81 16.53 19.74
N TYR A 697 0.57 15.69 18.73
CA TYR A 697 -0.78 15.37 18.25
C TYR A 697 -1.71 14.86 19.36
N PHE A 698 -1.20 14.05 20.26
CA PHE A 698 -2.01 13.41 21.32
C PHE A 698 -2.42 14.37 22.43
N LYS A 699 -1.79 15.54 22.49
CA LYS A 699 -2.17 16.65 23.41
C LYS A 699 -3.12 17.66 22.79
N LEU A 700 -3.40 17.54 21.48
CA LEU A 700 -4.37 18.41 20.82
C LEU A 700 -5.80 18.01 21.21
N PRO A 701 -6.71 18.96 21.41
CA PRO A 701 -8.12 18.68 21.63
C PRO A 701 -8.73 17.96 20.41
N ASP A 702 -9.79 17.19 20.64
CA ASP A 702 -10.43 16.41 19.57
C ASP A 702 -11.14 17.31 18.54
N GLU A 703 -11.68 18.44 19.01
CA GLU A 703 -12.23 19.47 18.14
C GLU A 703 -11.16 20.52 17.79
N PRO A 704 -11.12 20.98 16.53
CA PRO A 704 -10.13 21.93 16.08
C PRO A 704 -10.32 23.32 16.73
N ILE A 705 -9.23 23.91 17.18
CA ILE A 705 -9.24 25.24 17.84
C ILE A 705 -9.60 26.31 16.81
N ILE A 706 -10.68 27.05 17.06
CA ILE A 706 -11.05 28.20 16.22
C ILE A 706 -10.13 29.38 16.58
N ASP A 707 -9.45 29.94 15.58
CA ASP A 707 -8.59 31.10 15.69
C ASP A 707 -9.41 32.38 15.57
N TYR A 708 -10.26 32.48 14.55
CA TYR A 708 -11.23 33.56 14.33
C TYR A 708 -12.36 33.09 13.42
N GLU A 709 -13.47 33.89 13.41
CA GLU A 709 -14.58 33.67 12.49
C GLU A 709 -14.52 34.68 11.33
N PHE A 710 -14.69 34.19 10.11
CA PHE A 710 -14.81 35.02 8.89
C PHE A 710 -16.24 34.97 8.38
N THR A 711 -16.83 36.16 8.11
CA THR A 711 -18.16 36.23 7.52
C THR A 711 -18.04 36.30 5.99
N ALA A 712 -18.57 35.30 5.30
CA ALA A 712 -18.59 35.27 3.84
C ALA A 712 -19.46 36.41 3.28
N LYS A 713 -18.89 37.22 2.39
CA LYS A 713 -19.58 38.41 1.82
C LYS A 713 -20.83 38.03 1.00
N ASP A 714 -20.78 36.87 0.34
CA ASP A 714 -21.83 36.43 -0.60
C ASP A 714 -23.02 35.73 0.10
N THR A 715 -22.80 35.07 1.22
CA THR A 715 -23.82 34.27 1.92
C THR A 715 -24.15 34.74 3.33
N GLY A 716 -23.40 35.69 3.88
CA GLY A 716 -23.54 36.14 5.26
C GLY A 716 -23.22 35.08 6.34
N LYS A 717 -22.79 33.88 5.94
CA LYS A 717 -22.46 32.78 6.86
C LYS A 717 -21.12 33.04 7.55
N LYS A 718 -21.08 32.81 8.87
CA LYS A 718 -19.84 32.78 9.64
C LYS A 718 -19.11 31.46 9.36
N ILE A 719 -17.87 31.54 8.87
CA ILE A 719 -16.99 30.40 8.59
C ILE A 719 -15.86 30.44 9.62
N PRO A 720 -15.71 29.36 10.44
CA PRO A 720 -14.63 29.30 11.39
C PRO A 720 -13.28 29.11 10.68
N MET A 721 -12.29 29.91 11.09
CA MET A 721 -10.90 29.78 10.71
C MET A 721 -10.14 29.12 11.84
N TYR A 722 -9.50 27.99 11.59
CA TYR A 722 -8.89 27.18 12.63
C TYR A 722 -7.41 27.54 12.81
N LYS A 723 -6.92 27.41 14.03
CA LYS A 723 -5.49 27.54 14.35
C LYS A 723 -4.72 26.39 13.69
N ILE A 724 -3.86 26.72 12.74
CA ILE A 724 -2.98 25.73 12.10
C ILE A 724 -1.84 25.39 13.05
N VAL A 725 -1.58 24.10 13.21
CA VAL A 725 -0.48 23.53 13.99
C VAL A 725 0.38 22.60 13.12
N ARG A 726 1.55 22.23 13.62
CA ARG A 726 2.48 21.37 12.89
C ARG A 726 2.83 20.11 13.71
N ILE A 727 2.94 18.98 13.03
CA ILE A 727 3.43 17.73 13.61
C ILE A 727 4.50 17.13 12.72
N ALA A 728 5.39 16.33 13.29
CA ALA A 728 6.44 15.61 12.56
C ALA A 728 6.33 14.10 12.81
N GLY A 729 6.71 13.31 11.81
CA GLY A 729 6.74 11.85 11.95
C GLY A 729 7.39 11.16 10.76
N THR A 730 7.69 9.86 10.95
CA THR A 730 8.19 8.97 9.91
C THR A 730 7.03 8.32 9.19
N VAL A 731 7.05 8.34 7.87
CA VAL A 731 6.03 7.71 7.03
C VAL A 731 6.11 6.19 7.20
N LEU A 732 5.01 5.57 7.58
CA LEU A 732 4.85 4.12 7.68
C LEU A 732 4.17 3.55 6.45
N ASP A 733 3.07 4.19 6.03
CA ASP A 733 2.21 3.72 4.95
C ASP A 733 1.43 4.87 4.30
N LYS A 734 0.86 4.63 3.12
CA LYS A 734 -0.01 5.58 2.41
C LYS A 734 -1.16 4.86 1.71
N ASP A 735 -2.33 5.46 1.76
CA ASP A 735 -3.51 5.05 1.00
C ASP A 735 -3.78 6.10 -0.10
N LYS A 736 -3.51 5.73 -1.34
CA LYS A 736 -3.66 6.62 -2.51
C LYS A 736 -5.12 6.97 -2.77
N ASN A 737 -6.04 6.02 -2.54
CA ASN A 737 -7.47 6.21 -2.79
C ASN A 737 -8.07 7.16 -1.77
N LYS A 738 -7.77 6.95 -0.51
CA LYS A 738 -8.25 7.81 0.57
C LYS A 738 -7.45 9.11 0.73
N LYS A 739 -6.33 9.26 0.00
CA LYS A 739 -5.40 10.40 0.13
C LYS A 739 -4.96 10.58 1.59
N THR A 740 -4.57 9.48 2.24
CA THR A 740 -4.05 9.48 3.60
C THR A 740 -2.62 8.98 3.66
N VAL A 741 -1.86 9.50 4.62
CA VAL A 741 -0.51 9.05 4.94
C VAL A 741 -0.49 8.70 6.42
N THR A 742 -0.05 7.50 6.76
CA THR A 742 0.13 7.10 8.16
C THR A 742 1.55 7.40 8.58
N ILE A 743 1.73 8.20 9.62
CA ILE A 743 3.04 8.57 10.15
C ILE A 743 3.20 8.09 11.59
N LEU A 744 4.43 7.70 11.95
CA LEU A 744 4.84 7.45 13.32
C LEU A 744 5.45 8.74 13.88
N THR A 745 4.80 9.34 14.86
CA THR A 745 5.37 10.41 15.68
C THR A 745 6.17 9.83 16.85
N THR A 746 6.84 10.63 17.63
CA THR A 746 7.54 10.16 18.84
C THR A 746 6.61 9.56 19.92
N ASN A 747 5.31 9.79 19.82
CA ASN A 747 4.31 9.40 20.84
C ASN A 747 3.27 8.40 20.31
N GLY A 748 3.29 8.07 19.04
CA GLY A 748 2.37 7.10 18.46
C GLY A 748 2.05 7.33 16.99
N VAL A 749 1.19 6.49 16.43
CA VAL A 749 0.77 6.48 15.03
C VAL A 749 -0.34 7.51 14.79
N VAL A 750 -0.23 8.29 13.73
CA VAL A 750 -1.18 9.32 13.33
C VAL A 750 -1.54 9.18 11.86
N ASN A 751 -2.84 9.17 11.56
CA ASN A 751 -3.33 9.24 10.18
C ASN A 751 -3.44 10.71 9.74
N VAL A 752 -2.78 11.04 8.64
CA VAL A 752 -2.72 12.37 8.05
C VAL A 752 -3.53 12.39 6.76
N LYS A 753 -4.60 13.19 6.72
CA LYS A 753 -5.44 13.40 5.53
C LYS A 753 -4.92 14.58 4.73
N ILE A 754 -4.68 14.39 3.42
CA ILE A 754 -4.22 15.43 2.49
C ILE A 754 -5.21 15.51 1.33
N PHE A 755 -5.87 16.63 1.15
CA PHE A 755 -6.93 16.76 0.14
C PHE A 755 -6.42 17.11 -1.25
N GLY A 756 -7.19 16.68 -2.24
CA GLY A 756 -7.06 17.09 -3.63
C GLY A 756 -5.70 16.78 -4.25
N ASP A 757 -5.28 17.68 -5.11
CA ASP A 757 -4.05 17.58 -5.90
C ASP A 757 -2.76 17.61 -5.06
N ALA A 758 -2.85 18.13 -3.82
CA ALA A 758 -1.70 18.22 -2.91
C ALA A 758 -1.13 16.83 -2.55
N PHE A 759 -1.99 15.81 -2.33
CA PHE A 759 -1.50 14.45 -2.10
C PHE A 759 -0.68 13.94 -3.28
N THR A 760 -1.24 14.02 -4.48
CA THR A 760 -0.60 13.59 -5.74
C THR A 760 0.70 14.33 -6.00
N HIS A 761 0.74 15.62 -5.72
CA HIS A 761 1.93 16.45 -5.84
C HIS A 761 3.11 15.92 -5.00
N TYR A 762 2.88 15.62 -3.71
CA TYR A 762 3.93 15.10 -2.83
C TYR A 762 4.22 13.61 -3.04
N ASP A 763 3.27 12.84 -3.57
CA ASP A 763 3.45 11.40 -3.84
C ASP A 763 4.14 11.10 -5.19
N ARG A 764 4.29 12.09 -6.08
CA ARG A 764 4.91 11.96 -7.40
C ARG A 764 6.39 11.56 -7.29
N GLN A 765 6.84 10.62 -8.14
CA GLN A 765 8.26 10.39 -8.42
C GLN A 765 8.72 11.31 -9.56
N ILE A 766 9.87 11.93 -9.43
CA ILE A 766 10.46 12.82 -10.45
C ILE A 766 11.69 12.15 -11.03
N SER A 767 11.73 12.00 -12.35
CA SER A 767 12.81 11.34 -13.09
C SER A 767 13.26 12.20 -14.29
N GLU A 768 14.55 12.17 -14.62
CA GLU A 768 15.14 12.80 -15.81
C GLU A 768 15.60 11.75 -16.82
N PRO A 769 15.40 11.97 -18.12
CA PRO A 769 15.93 11.10 -19.16
C PRO A 769 17.47 11.21 -19.23
N ARG A 770 18.13 10.06 -19.40
CA ARG A 770 19.57 9.99 -19.68
C ARG A 770 19.81 9.92 -21.19
N MET A 771 21.05 10.24 -21.61
CA MET A 771 21.47 10.17 -23.02
C MET A 771 21.41 8.74 -23.60
N ASP A 772 21.42 7.71 -22.76
CA ASP A 772 21.32 6.30 -23.14
C ASP A 772 19.88 5.78 -23.27
N GLY A 773 18.88 6.67 -23.14
CA GLY A 773 17.47 6.33 -23.17
C GLY A 773 16.91 5.81 -21.84
N THR A 774 17.75 5.60 -20.82
CA THR A 774 17.32 5.26 -19.48
C THR A 774 16.90 6.51 -18.69
N LYS A 775 16.14 6.31 -17.58
CA LYS A 775 15.75 7.41 -16.70
C LYS A 775 16.55 7.38 -15.41
N LYS A 776 16.89 8.55 -14.89
CA LYS A 776 17.46 8.72 -13.57
C LYS A 776 16.40 9.31 -12.65
N VAL A 777 16.04 8.60 -11.59
CA VAL A 777 15.18 9.14 -10.53
C VAL A 777 15.95 10.24 -9.81
N ILE A 778 15.41 11.48 -9.83
CA ILE A 778 15.98 12.64 -9.15
C ILE A 778 15.41 12.78 -7.76
N GLU A 779 14.11 12.53 -7.63
CA GLU A 779 13.40 12.61 -6.37
C GLU A 779 12.29 11.56 -6.32
N ARG A 780 12.24 10.80 -5.22
CA ARG A 780 11.18 9.85 -4.94
C ARG A 780 9.97 10.54 -4.29
N SER A 781 8.85 9.81 -4.19
CA SER A 781 7.69 10.23 -3.39
C SER A 781 8.13 10.63 -1.97
N TRP A 782 7.63 11.77 -1.48
CA TRP A 782 7.84 12.18 -0.08
C TRP A 782 7.10 11.24 0.90
N PHE A 783 6.06 10.55 0.41
CA PHE A 783 5.30 9.55 1.17
C PHE A 783 5.85 8.13 1.01
N SER A 784 7.12 8.00 0.63
CA SER A 784 7.82 6.71 0.71
C SER A 784 8.08 6.34 2.17
N ARG A 785 7.91 5.06 2.50
CA ARG A 785 8.17 4.54 3.85
C ARG A 785 9.57 4.88 4.31
N GLY A 786 9.71 5.25 5.59
CA GLY A 786 10.97 5.67 6.20
C GLY A 786 11.30 7.16 6.01
N ASN A 787 10.63 7.87 5.09
CA ASN A 787 10.78 9.32 4.98
C ASN A 787 10.22 10.01 6.23
N LYS A 788 10.87 11.09 6.64
CA LYS A 788 10.44 11.92 7.75
C LYS A 788 9.84 13.20 7.20
N ILE A 789 8.63 13.53 7.63
CA ILE A 789 7.90 14.70 7.13
C ILE A 789 7.38 15.56 8.27
N ILE A 790 7.28 16.86 7.99
CA ILE A 790 6.54 17.83 8.81
C ILE A 790 5.29 18.21 8.04
N VAL A 791 4.14 18.14 8.69
CA VAL A 791 2.85 18.48 8.06
C VAL A 791 2.13 19.56 8.89
N SER A 792 1.44 20.46 8.18
CA SER A 792 0.70 21.58 8.74
C SER A 792 -0.80 21.38 8.60
N GLY A 793 -1.58 21.55 9.68
CA GLY A 793 -3.02 21.29 9.64
C GLY A 793 -3.72 21.43 10.99
N ILE A 794 -4.80 20.68 11.15
CA ILE A 794 -5.67 20.64 12.35
C ILE A 794 -5.98 19.20 12.74
N LYS A 795 -6.27 18.93 14.01
CA LYS A 795 -6.87 17.67 14.44
C LYS A 795 -8.37 17.75 14.26
N LYS A 796 -8.95 16.81 13.55
CA LYS A 796 -10.38 16.70 13.32
C LYS A 796 -10.77 15.25 13.04
N ASP A 797 -11.89 14.80 13.60
CA ASP A 797 -12.45 13.46 13.42
C ASP A 797 -11.41 12.34 13.65
N GLY A 798 -10.56 12.47 14.68
CA GLY A 798 -9.51 11.50 15.03
C GLY A 798 -8.32 11.45 14.06
N MET A 799 -8.25 12.34 13.07
CA MET A 799 -7.14 12.45 12.11
C MET A 799 -6.45 13.81 12.19
N PHE A 800 -5.25 13.88 11.63
CA PHE A 800 -4.59 15.14 11.32
C PHE A 800 -4.91 15.55 9.88
N VAL A 801 -5.72 16.59 9.73
CA VAL A 801 -6.18 17.07 8.41
C VAL A 801 -5.28 18.21 7.97
N CYS A 802 -4.50 17.97 6.91
CA CYS A 802 -3.63 18.98 6.34
C CYS A 802 -4.43 20.17 5.81
N LYS A 803 -4.09 21.36 6.27
CA LYS A 803 -4.76 22.60 5.91
C LYS A 803 -3.80 23.79 5.93
N LYS A 804 -3.96 24.69 4.96
CA LYS A 804 -3.18 25.92 4.85
C LYS A 804 -4.11 27.08 4.50
N TYR A 805 -3.90 28.25 5.10
CA TYR A 805 -4.55 29.51 4.73
C TYR A 805 -3.53 30.45 4.08
N LYS A 806 -3.99 31.48 3.35
CA LYS A 806 -3.09 32.45 2.67
C LYS A 806 -2.04 33.07 3.58
N LYS A 807 -2.35 33.25 4.87
CA LYS A 807 -1.44 33.84 5.87
C LYS A 807 -0.59 32.82 6.64
N THR A 808 -0.76 31.52 6.38
CA THR A 808 0.03 30.49 7.05
C THR A 808 1.46 30.52 6.51
N PRO A 809 2.48 30.69 7.38
CA PRO A 809 3.88 30.85 6.93
C PRO A 809 4.52 29.54 6.49
N TRP A 810 3.89 28.39 6.80
CA TRP A 810 4.44 27.06 6.58
C TRP A 810 3.92 26.42 5.28
N HIS A 811 4.69 25.48 4.72
CA HIS A 811 4.22 24.60 3.65
C HIS A 811 3.26 23.56 4.22
N LEU A 812 2.43 22.98 3.35
CA LEU A 812 1.46 21.96 3.73
C LEU A 812 2.16 20.68 4.20
N CYS A 813 3.24 20.33 3.49
CA CYS A 813 4.15 19.23 3.81
C CYS A 813 5.59 19.66 3.52
N GLU A 814 6.53 19.27 4.36
CA GLU A 814 7.97 19.51 4.23
C GLU A 814 8.71 18.20 4.49
N LEU A 815 9.74 17.90 3.70
CA LEU A 815 10.56 16.69 3.84
C LEU A 815 11.79 16.99 4.71
N ILE A 816 12.02 16.18 5.73
CA ILE A 816 13.27 16.19 6.50
C ILE A 816 14.29 15.35 5.75
N THR A 817 15.37 15.97 5.29
CA THR A 817 16.43 15.31 4.51
C THR A 817 17.54 14.79 5.38
N ASP A 818 17.91 15.55 6.40
CA ASP A 818 18.96 15.19 7.36
C ASP A 818 18.58 15.55 8.80
N ILE A 819 19.08 14.75 9.75
CA ILE A 819 18.87 14.93 11.20
C ILE A 819 20.25 15.03 11.85
N TYR A 820 20.50 16.14 12.56
CA TYR A 820 21.76 16.38 13.24
C TYR A 820 21.71 15.95 14.71
N ASP A 821 22.84 15.60 15.29
CA ASP A 821 22.95 15.13 16.67
C ASP A 821 22.45 16.15 17.71
N ASP A 822 22.49 17.43 17.37
CA ASP A 822 22.01 18.52 18.21
C ASP A 822 20.49 18.71 18.19
N GLY A 823 19.77 17.87 17.40
CA GLY A 823 18.31 17.89 17.27
C GLY A 823 17.78 18.90 16.25
N PHE A 824 18.64 19.57 15.49
CA PHE A 824 18.21 20.32 14.30
C PHE A 824 18.08 19.39 13.08
N VAL A 825 17.32 19.83 12.09
CA VAL A 825 17.09 19.06 10.86
C VAL A 825 17.23 19.95 9.63
N GLU A 826 17.67 19.35 8.53
CA GLU A 826 17.59 19.97 7.21
C GLU A 826 16.21 19.69 6.61
N ILE A 827 15.58 20.70 6.01
CA ILE A 827 14.21 20.63 5.50
C ILE A 827 14.18 21.06 4.05
N GLN A 828 13.66 20.16 3.21
CA GLN A 828 13.28 20.49 1.84
C GLN A 828 11.80 20.92 1.83
N LYS A 829 11.53 22.15 1.31
CA LYS A 829 10.19 22.75 1.29
C LYS A 829 9.50 22.60 -0.05
N GLU A 830 10.24 22.50 -1.14
CA GLU A 830 9.76 22.40 -2.51
C GLU A 830 10.30 21.14 -3.19
N ARG A 831 9.52 20.60 -4.11
CA ARG A 831 9.90 19.41 -4.90
C ARG A 831 10.98 19.79 -5.95
N LYS A 832 11.94 18.90 -6.21
CA LYS A 832 12.97 19.08 -7.25
C LYS A 832 12.29 19.12 -8.62
N GLY A 833 12.79 20.00 -9.51
CA GLY A 833 12.24 20.16 -10.88
C GLY A 833 11.11 21.19 -11.02
N GLU A 834 10.73 21.88 -9.95
CA GLU A 834 9.91 23.08 -10.04
C GLU A 834 10.84 24.29 -10.17
N GLU A 835 11.11 24.72 -11.40
CA GLU A 835 11.63 26.07 -11.60
C GLU A 835 10.62 27.08 -11.07
N ASN A 836 11.12 28.05 -10.29
CA ASN A 836 10.39 29.16 -9.71
C ASN A 836 9.37 29.77 -10.68
N ASN A 837 8.17 29.24 -10.73
CA ASN A 837 7.01 30.02 -11.11
C ASN A 837 6.45 30.68 -9.84
N GLY A 838 7.29 31.54 -9.26
CA GLY A 838 6.82 32.54 -8.32
C GLY A 838 5.90 33.50 -9.06
N GLN A 839 4.62 33.18 -8.97
CA GLN A 839 3.57 34.21 -9.06
C GLN A 839 2.31 33.68 -8.35
N GLU A 840 2.05 34.29 -7.25
CA GLU A 840 0.77 34.67 -6.66
C GLU A 840 -0.49 34.16 -7.39
N ASN A 841 -1.25 33.28 -6.67
CA ASN A 841 -2.71 33.45 -6.73
C ASN A 841 -3.35 33.01 -5.41
#